data_6f0e0a038c21d4483d91383537a80dfa
#
_entry.id   6f0e0a038c21d4483d91383537a80dfa
#
_cell.length_a   1.000
_cell.length_b   1.000
_cell.length_c   1.000
_cell.angle_alpha   90.00
_cell.angle_beta   90.00
_cell.angle_gamma   90.00
#
_symmetry.space_group_name_H-M   'P 1'
#
loop_
_entity.id
_entity.type
_entity.pdbx_description
1 polymer ?
#
loop_
_entity_poly.entity_id
_entity_poly.type
_entity_poly.pdbx_seq_one_letter_code
_entity_poly.pdbx_strand_id
1 'polypeptide(L)'
;MADNDNKNIVEPEILNEEPEVRGIEKSTVERVMEDSFLKYSMSVIIDRALPDVRDGLKPVNRRILYAMNKNGWRAPHATVKSAKIVGEVMGNYHPHGDSSIYDAMVNLAQPWKMRYTLVEGQGNFGSMDGDEPAASRYTEARMDKIGGELLSDIDKETVDFRDNFDGTEKEPVVLPSAVPNILLNGQMGIAVGMATNIPPHNLGEVVDATVAQIDNPEITLDELLTHIKGPDFPTGAEVYGGAPMRQAYETGRGSVTIRAVASIEERKNGRYGIIITEVPYGMSKEGFVDKVRELVLAKKITHIADARDESARGKVRVVVELKKDAYPKKILNQLYKLTGLQTSFHYNVLALVNGIQPKVMGLKEILAEFIKHRQGVIRRRTEFELRKAKERAHILEGLKIALDHIDEVIKTIRESYDDADKRLMERFGLSEIQAAAILAMQLRRLQGLERDKIEEELKQLHELIKKLEAILADENEILRVVKEELLAMKEKYGDERRSKIINHELGKFSDEELIPEEESVILLTSENYIKRTLVSDYRRQNRGGKGKRGMTTKEEDVIDQVVQASSHDYLLFFTNMGRIFRLKAYEVPAASLSAKGVAAVNLLQLQPEEKITAIIKHEKNANEDGYLFMATKKGTVKKTPVKDYANVRTNGLIAIKLDEGDELRWIKRTTGENDVIISTSAGQAIRFNEKDTRPMSRSARGVRGVRLRPNDSVVGMDIVTGDDQTLLVVSEKGFGKRTKVSNFPSHKRGGVGIKAAVVTAKTGPIISVQTIDPEITEALLVSQNGQTIRLGLSDIKLLGRTTQGVTIMRLSDGDAVSSIGLMADRPQDEGN
;
A
#
# COMPACT_ATOMS: atom_id res chain seq x y z
N MET A 1 37.57 45.92 -60.97
CA MET A 1 38.60 45.83 -60.01
C MET A 1 38.18 44.74 -59.05
N ALA A 2 38.43 43.52 -59.33
CA ALA A 2 39.60 42.74 -59.04
C ALA A 2 39.87 42.67 -57.55
N ASP A 3 39.61 41.55 -56.93
CA ASP A 3 40.73 40.76 -56.47
C ASP A 3 40.20 39.35 -56.05
N ASN A 4 40.85 38.42 -56.65
CA ASN A 4 40.87 37.00 -56.37
C ASN A 4 41.65 36.75 -55.06
N ASP A 5 41.08 36.03 -54.12
CA ASP A 5 41.89 35.31 -53.09
C ASP A 5 41.61 33.85 -53.19
N ASN A 6 42.45 33.19 -53.92
CA ASN A 6 42.57 31.74 -54.02
C ASN A 6 43.27 31.19 -52.81
N LYS A 7 42.47 30.61 -51.83
CA LYS A 7 43.05 29.85 -50.78
C LYS A 7 43.24 28.41 -51.20
N ASN A 8 44.45 28.04 -51.40
CA ASN A 8 44.97 26.68 -51.56
C ASN A 8 44.50 25.81 -50.39
N ILE A 9 43.58 24.88 -50.66
CA ILE A 9 43.32 23.74 -49.84
C ILE A 9 44.45 22.76 -50.12
N VAL A 10 45.31 22.62 -49.11
CA VAL A 10 46.35 21.57 -49.08
C VAL A 10 45.62 20.26 -48.83
N GLU A 11 45.55 19.37 -49.80
CA GLU A 11 45.15 17.98 -49.60
C GLU A 11 46.13 17.36 -48.61
N PRO A 12 45.63 16.63 -47.56
CA PRO A 12 46.50 15.91 -46.63
C PRO A 12 47.20 14.77 -47.44
N GLU A 13 48.49 14.78 -47.40
CA GLU A 13 49.34 13.68 -47.91
C GLU A 13 48.86 12.36 -47.31
N ILE A 14 48.58 11.41 -48.20
CA ILE A 14 48.30 10.01 -47.85
C ILE A 14 49.57 9.47 -47.19
N LEU A 15 49.53 9.38 -45.86
CA LEU A 15 50.60 8.70 -45.12
C LEU A 15 50.59 7.23 -45.51
N ASN A 16 51.76 6.75 -45.89
CA ASN A 16 52.09 5.40 -46.29
C ASN A 16 51.28 4.32 -45.54
N GLU A 17 50.65 3.46 -46.31
CA GLU A 17 50.04 2.21 -45.76
C GLU A 17 51.16 1.40 -45.08
N GLU A 18 51.09 1.28 -43.78
CA GLU A 18 51.86 0.31 -43.02
C GLU A 18 51.56 -1.11 -43.56
N PRO A 19 52.52 -1.99 -43.70
CA PRO A 19 52.28 -3.33 -44.22
C PRO A 19 51.23 -4.05 -43.40
N GLU A 20 50.11 -4.52 -44.00
CA GLU A 20 49.09 -5.33 -43.39
C GLU A 20 49.74 -6.55 -42.74
N VAL A 21 49.77 -6.56 -41.40
CA VAL A 21 50.12 -7.75 -40.62
C VAL A 21 48.98 -8.75 -40.83
N ARG A 22 49.24 -9.85 -41.51
CA ARG A 22 48.28 -10.92 -41.77
C ARG A 22 47.62 -11.35 -40.45
N GLY A 23 46.26 -11.16 -40.32
CA GLY A 23 45.52 -11.56 -39.16
C GLY A 23 45.04 -10.40 -38.27
N ILE A 24 45.35 -9.13 -38.57
CA ILE A 24 44.84 -7.96 -37.86
C ILE A 24 43.76 -7.28 -38.73
N GLU A 25 42.52 -7.35 -38.29
CA GLU A 25 41.40 -6.63 -38.85
C GLU A 25 41.31 -5.23 -38.21
N LYS A 26 41.43 -4.17 -39.00
CA LYS A 26 41.24 -2.80 -38.49
C LYS A 26 39.73 -2.53 -38.36
N SER A 27 39.26 -2.26 -37.13
CA SER A 27 37.85 -1.88 -36.85
C SER A 27 37.83 -0.58 -36.04
N THR A 28 36.80 0.25 -36.24
CA THR A 28 36.60 1.43 -35.41
C THR A 28 36.14 1.02 -34.00
N VAL A 29 36.45 1.81 -32.98
CA VAL A 29 36.05 1.56 -31.59
C VAL A 29 34.53 1.50 -31.48
N GLU A 30 33.81 2.37 -32.20
CA GLU A 30 32.35 2.39 -32.22
C GLU A 30 31.77 1.06 -32.71
N ARG A 31 32.28 0.51 -33.83
CA ARG A 31 31.83 -0.77 -34.39
C ARG A 31 32.12 -1.93 -33.45
N VAL A 32 33.29 -1.97 -32.84
CA VAL A 32 33.62 -3.00 -31.85
C VAL A 32 32.74 -2.91 -30.62
N MET A 33 32.43 -1.69 -30.16
CA MET A 33 31.52 -1.47 -29.04
C MET A 33 30.09 -1.86 -29.41
N GLU A 34 29.58 -1.47 -30.58
CA GLU A 34 28.22 -1.84 -31.02
C GLU A 34 28.08 -3.35 -31.12
N ASP A 35 28.99 -4.05 -31.76
CA ASP A 35 28.96 -5.51 -31.93
C ASP A 35 29.05 -6.23 -30.57
N SER A 36 29.96 -5.77 -29.72
CA SER A 36 30.13 -6.34 -28.37
C SER A 36 28.93 -6.09 -27.46
N PHE A 37 28.37 -4.86 -27.49
CA PHE A 37 27.18 -4.51 -26.70
C PHE A 37 25.94 -5.27 -27.17
N LEU A 38 25.78 -5.43 -28.50
CA LEU A 38 24.66 -6.20 -29.05
C LEU A 38 24.75 -7.67 -28.61
N LYS A 39 25.92 -8.31 -28.76
CA LYS A 39 26.16 -9.69 -28.32
C LYS A 39 25.93 -9.87 -26.82
N TYR A 40 26.47 -8.94 -26.03
CA TYR A 40 26.25 -8.94 -24.57
C TYR A 40 24.77 -8.78 -24.21
N SER A 41 24.08 -7.81 -24.83
CA SER A 41 22.67 -7.54 -24.58
C SER A 41 21.81 -8.75 -24.93
N MET A 42 22.05 -9.38 -26.07
CA MET A 42 21.34 -10.61 -26.47
C MET A 42 21.57 -11.74 -25.48
N SER A 43 22.81 -11.98 -25.07
CA SER A 43 23.13 -13.01 -24.08
C SER A 43 22.44 -12.74 -22.73
N VAL A 44 22.43 -11.49 -22.25
CA VAL A 44 21.75 -11.13 -21.00
C VAL A 44 20.24 -11.31 -21.10
N ILE A 45 19.64 -11.02 -22.24
CA ILE A 45 18.21 -11.16 -22.48
C ILE A 45 17.82 -12.64 -22.57
N ILE A 46 18.48 -13.41 -23.43
CA ILE A 46 18.09 -14.79 -23.78
C ILE A 46 18.62 -15.80 -22.77
N ASP A 47 19.90 -15.70 -22.37
CA ASP A 47 20.56 -16.75 -21.59
C ASP A 47 20.75 -16.42 -20.12
N ARG A 48 20.19 -15.29 -19.60
CA ARG A 48 20.41 -14.92 -18.18
C ARG A 48 19.18 -14.41 -17.45
N ALA A 49 18.54 -13.32 -17.93
CA ALA A 49 17.64 -12.54 -17.09
C ALA A 49 16.16 -12.90 -17.23
N LEU A 50 15.74 -13.30 -18.44
CA LEU A 50 14.32 -13.55 -18.71
C LEU A 50 13.99 -15.05 -18.59
N PRO A 51 12.79 -15.37 -18.05
CA PRO A 51 12.29 -16.74 -18.04
C PRO A 51 11.70 -17.13 -19.40
N ASP A 52 11.73 -18.43 -19.73
CA ASP A 52 10.93 -18.97 -20.82
C ASP A 52 9.47 -19.11 -20.38
N VAL A 53 8.50 -18.74 -21.22
CA VAL A 53 7.08 -18.79 -20.87
C VAL A 53 6.59 -20.20 -20.58
N ARG A 54 7.19 -21.22 -21.21
CA ARG A 54 6.77 -22.63 -21.16
C ARG A 54 7.05 -23.27 -19.81
N ASP A 55 8.23 -23.03 -19.21
CA ASP A 55 8.63 -23.62 -17.91
C ASP A 55 8.82 -22.59 -16.79
N GLY A 56 8.75 -21.28 -17.12
CA GLY A 56 8.86 -20.21 -16.13
C GLY A 56 10.25 -20.08 -15.49
N LEU A 57 11.29 -20.64 -16.08
CA LEU A 57 12.62 -20.72 -15.49
C LEU A 57 13.64 -19.88 -16.27
N LYS A 58 14.54 -19.27 -15.51
CA LYS A 58 15.79 -18.74 -16.06
C LYS A 58 16.75 -19.88 -16.37
N PRO A 59 17.71 -19.71 -17.29
CA PRO A 59 18.66 -20.77 -17.64
C PRO A 59 19.40 -21.37 -16.44
N VAL A 60 19.87 -20.57 -15.49
CA VAL A 60 20.56 -21.06 -14.29
C VAL A 60 19.68 -21.95 -13.45
N ASN A 61 18.39 -21.58 -13.25
CA ASN A 61 17.44 -22.38 -12.46
C ASN A 61 17.13 -23.71 -13.14
N ARG A 62 16.93 -23.69 -14.46
CA ARG A 62 16.71 -24.88 -15.28
C ARG A 62 17.90 -25.84 -15.20
N ARG A 63 19.12 -25.35 -15.28
CA ARG A 63 20.35 -26.12 -15.16
C ARG A 63 20.54 -26.75 -13.79
N ILE A 64 20.18 -26.02 -12.71
CA ILE A 64 20.21 -26.53 -11.33
C ILE A 64 19.26 -27.73 -11.19
N LEU A 65 17.99 -27.58 -11.60
CA LEU A 65 17.00 -28.65 -11.49
C LEU A 65 17.36 -29.84 -12.37
N TYR A 66 17.85 -29.61 -13.60
CA TYR A 66 18.29 -30.67 -14.49
C TYR A 66 19.48 -31.45 -13.92
N ALA A 67 20.51 -30.77 -13.38
CA ALA A 67 21.65 -31.42 -12.75
C ALA A 67 21.25 -32.26 -11.54
N MET A 68 20.32 -31.75 -10.71
CA MET A 68 19.78 -32.49 -9.59
C MET A 68 19.02 -33.75 -10.04
N ASN A 69 18.21 -33.67 -11.11
CA ASN A 69 17.47 -34.80 -11.66
C ASN A 69 18.41 -35.85 -12.23
N LYS A 70 19.38 -35.50 -13.06
CA LYS A 70 20.34 -36.38 -13.70
C LYS A 70 21.14 -37.18 -12.66
N ASN A 71 21.48 -36.54 -11.53
CA ASN A 71 22.26 -37.17 -10.47
C ASN A 71 21.36 -37.86 -9.40
N GLY A 72 20.04 -37.88 -9.54
CA GLY A 72 19.13 -38.48 -8.58
C GLY A 72 19.00 -37.70 -7.23
N TRP A 73 19.44 -36.45 -7.14
CA TRP A 73 19.34 -35.64 -5.91
C TRP A 73 17.93 -35.02 -5.76
N ARG A 74 16.94 -35.86 -5.56
CA ARG A 74 15.52 -35.49 -5.48
C ARG A 74 14.79 -36.26 -4.37
N ALA A 75 13.70 -35.72 -3.88
CA ALA A 75 12.85 -36.41 -2.92
C ALA A 75 12.35 -37.78 -3.50
N PRO A 76 12.32 -38.87 -2.71
CA PRO A 76 12.56 -38.99 -1.27
C PRO A 76 14.04 -39.24 -0.85
N HIS A 77 14.98 -39.27 -1.80
CA HIS A 77 16.39 -39.53 -1.48
C HIS A 77 16.96 -38.51 -0.51
N ALA A 78 18.10 -38.82 0.16
CA ALA A 78 18.77 -37.92 1.10
C ALA A 78 19.26 -36.63 0.43
N THR A 79 19.36 -35.54 1.21
CA THR A 79 20.01 -34.31 0.80
C THR A 79 21.49 -34.50 0.56
N VAL A 80 22.08 -33.67 -0.30
CA VAL A 80 23.52 -33.64 -0.58
C VAL A 80 24.07 -32.25 -0.29
N LYS A 81 25.41 -32.17 -0.04
CA LYS A 81 26.03 -30.85 0.15
C LYS A 81 25.77 -29.91 -0.99
N SER A 82 25.33 -28.70 -0.70
CA SER A 82 25.03 -27.69 -1.71
C SER A 82 26.23 -27.39 -2.61
N ALA A 83 27.45 -27.42 -2.07
CA ALA A 83 28.69 -27.29 -2.84
C ALA A 83 28.86 -28.35 -3.92
N LYS A 84 28.33 -29.59 -3.70
CA LYS A 84 28.37 -30.67 -4.72
C LYS A 84 27.45 -30.32 -5.89
N ILE A 85 26.25 -29.80 -5.60
CA ILE A 85 25.28 -29.41 -6.63
C ILE A 85 25.83 -28.22 -7.45
N VAL A 86 26.36 -27.21 -6.75
CA VAL A 86 26.96 -26.03 -7.38
C VAL A 86 28.14 -26.42 -8.28
N GLY A 87 29.01 -27.32 -7.80
CA GLY A 87 30.17 -27.82 -8.57
C GLY A 87 29.76 -28.56 -9.86
N GLU A 88 28.73 -29.42 -9.77
CA GLU A 88 28.16 -30.12 -10.93
C GLU A 88 27.58 -29.15 -11.96
N VAL A 89 26.81 -28.17 -11.51
CA VAL A 89 26.19 -27.16 -12.40
C VAL A 89 27.25 -26.29 -13.04
N MET A 90 28.22 -25.83 -12.27
CA MET A 90 29.31 -24.98 -12.77
C MET A 90 30.20 -25.71 -13.77
N GLY A 91 30.55 -26.95 -13.48
CA GLY A 91 31.45 -27.73 -14.33
C GLY A 91 30.83 -28.15 -15.65
N ASN A 92 29.56 -28.53 -15.63
CA ASN A 92 28.95 -29.18 -16.80
C ASN A 92 27.95 -28.28 -17.57
N TYR A 93 27.35 -27.24 -16.95
CA TYR A 93 26.23 -26.54 -17.58
C TYR A 93 26.31 -25.01 -17.53
N HIS A 94 26.86 -24.42 -16.46
CA HIS A 94 26.78 -22.98 -16.25
C HIS A 94 28.15 -22.36 -15.97
N PRO A 95 28.86 -21.85 -16.98
CA PRO A 95 30.25 -21.38 -16.86
C PRO A 95 30.34 -19.98 -16.21
N HIS A 96 29.81 -19.85 -14.97
CA HIS A 96 29.82 -18.62 -14.19
C HIS A 96 30.21 -18.93 -12.72
N GLY A 97 30.43 -17.88 -11.92
CA GLY A 97 30.85 -18.00 -10.54
C GLY A 97 29.91 -18.86 -9.68
N ASP A 98 30.51 -19.63 -8.79
CA ASP A 98 29.82 -20.55 -7.85
C ASP A 98 28.82 -19.83 -6.95
N SER A 99 29.13 -18.62 -6.50
CA SER A 99 28.22 -17.81 -5.67
C SER A 99 26.90 -17.52 -6.37
N SER A 100 26.93 -17.17 -7.67
CA SER A 100 25.71 -16.87 -8.43
C SER A 100 24.81 -18.10 -8.60
N ILE A 101 25.42 -19.28 -8.76
CA ILE A 101 24.68 -20.56 -8.85
C ILE A 101 24.08 -20.92 -7.48
N TYR A 102 24.88 -20.73 -6.41
CA TYR A 102 24.41 -21.00 -5.06
C TYR A 102 23.25 -20.09 -4.66
N ASP A 103 23.36 -18.78 -4.93
CA ASP A 103 22.29 -17.83 -4.65
C ASP A 103 21.01 -18.13 -5.43
N ALA A 104 21.14 -18.55 -6.68
CA ALA A 104 19.97 -19.01 -7.47
C ALA A 104 19.32 -20.23 -6.84
N MET A 105 20.11 -21.24 -6.41
CA MET A 105 19.60 -22.42 -5.75
C MET A 105 18.95 -22.09 -4.40
N VAL A 106 19.57 -21.21 -3.60
CA VAL A 106 19.03 -20.72 -2.32
C VAL A 106 17.65 -20.05 -2.55
N ASN A 107 17.53 -19.19 -3.56
CA ASN A 107 16.26 -18.55 -3.88
C ASN A 107 15.14 -19.57 -4.18
N LEU A 108 15.47 -20.69 -4.88
CA LEU A 108 14.49 -21.75 -5.16
C LEU A 108 14.04 -22.52 -3.91
N ALA A 109 14.79 -22.42 -2.80
CA ALA A 109 14.49 -23.10 -1.53
C ALA A 109 13.82 -22.19 -0.48
N GLN A 110 13.74 -20.88 -0.71
CA GLN A 110 13.24 -19.93 0.28
C GLN A 110 11.71 -19.82 0.23
N PRO A 111 10.95 -20.26 1.27
CA PRO A 111 9.50 -20.28 1.27
C PRO A 111 8.83 -18.91 1.38
N TRP A 112 9.60 -17.84 1.65
CA TRP A 112 9.14 -16.45 1.62
C TRP A 112 9.38 -15.75 0.27
N LYS A 113 10.16 -16.39 -0.66
CA LYS A 113 10.35 -15.93 -2.04
C LYS A 113 9.56 -16.75 -3.05
N MET A 114 9.52 -18.08 -2.85
CA MET A 114 8.82 -19.02 -3.73
C MET A 114 7.46 -19.37 -3.12
N ARG A 115 6.40 -19.26 -3.92
CA ARG A 115 5.07 -19.72 -3.48
C ARG A 115 5.02 -21.23 -3.34
N TYR A 116 5.73 -21.92 -4.24
CA TYR A 116 5.99 -23.36 -4.24
C TYR A 116 7.49 -23.58 -4.41
N THR A 117 8.17 -24.02 -3.37
CA THR A 117 9.62 -24.26 -3.40
C THR A 117 9.97 -25.38 -4.37
N LEU A 118 11.00 -25.17 -5.18
CA LEU A 118 11.48 -26.18 -6.15
C LEU A 118 12.67 -26.97 -5.60
N VAL A 119 13.30 -26.45 -4.56
CA VAL A 119 14.42 -27.07 -3.86
C VAL A 119 14.09 -27.13 -2.37
N GLU A 120 14.37 -28.27 -1.75
CA GLU A 120 14.30 -28.45 -0.30
C GLU A 120 15.71 -28.30 0.27
N GLY A 121 15.88 -27.27 1.14
CA GLY A 121 17.15 -26.98 1.79
C GLY A 121 17.21 -27.47 3.23
N GLN A 122 18.37 -27.93 3.66
CA GLN A 122 18.67 -28.27 5.04
C GLN A 122 19.86 -27.44 5.54
N GLY A 123 19.66 -26.77 6.68
CA GLY A 123 20.61 -25.82 7.24
C GLY A 123 20.12 -24.37 7.15
N ASN A 124 21.03 -23.41 7.23
CA ASN A 124 20.70 -21.99 7.13
C ASN A 124 20.67 -21.53 5.65
N PHE A 125 19.48 -21.33 5.11
CA PHE A 125 19.22 -20.77 3.79
C PHE A 125 18.83 -19.28 3.82
N GLY A 126 19.22 -18.55 4.87
CA GLY A 126 18.86 -17.16 5.08
C GLY A 126 17.55 -17.00 5.83
N SER A 127 17.13 -15.75 6.01
CA SER A 127 15.85 -15.42 6.65
C SER A 127 15.10 -14.33 5.90
N MET A 128 13.84 -14.09 6.28
CA MET A 128 13.04 -12.96 5.79
C MET A 128 13.60 -11.60 6.27
N ASP A 129 14.47 -11.61 7.27
CA ASP A 129 15.08 -10.41 7.86
C ASP A 129 16.27 -9.89 7.07
N GLY A 130 16.71 -10.65 6.06
CA GLY A 130 17.85 -10.30 5.23
C GLY A 130 19.14 -11.01 5.60
N ASP A 131 19.10 -11.94 6.58
CA ASP A 131 20.25 -12.77 6.87
C ASP A 131 20.67 -13.57 5.64
N GLU A 132 21.97 -13.59 5.38
CA GLU A 132 22.55 -14.36 4.30
C GLU A 132 22.54 -15.87 4.59
N PRO A 133 22.45 -16.71 3.56
CA PRO A 133 22.60 -18.15 3.72
C PRO A 133 24.01 -18.49 4.20
N ALA A 134 24.14 -19.59 4.94
CA ALA A 134 25.44 -20.12 5.25
C ALA A 134 26.17 -20.58 3.98
N ALA A 135 27.50 -20.59 3.98
CA ALA A 135 28.28 -21.01 2.83
C ALA A 135 27.89 -22.42 2.37
N SER A 136 27.93 -22.67 1.06
CA SER A 136 27.46 -23.90 0.38
C SER A 136 28.05 -25.22 0.94
N ARG A 137 29.23 -25.16 1.57
CA ARG A 137 29.83 -26.31 2.23
C ARG A 137 29.15 -26.74 3.52
N TYR A 138 28.35 -25.87 4.14
CA TYR A 138 27.61 -26.16 5.38
C TYR A 138 26.18 -26.58 5.15
N THR A 139 25.56 -26.13 4.06
CA THR A 139 24.18 -26.45 3.71
C THR A 139 24.06 -27.68 2.86
N GLU A 140 22.88 -28.29 2.89
CA GLU A 140 22.52 -29.43 2.04
C GLU A 140 21.22 -29.13 1.31
N ALA A 141 21.04 -29.70 0.13
CA ALA A 141 19.84 -29.51 -0.66
C ALA A 141 19.49 -30.78 -1.47
N ARG A 142 18.24 -30.84 -1.87
CA ARG A 142 17.72 -31.77 -2.88
C ARG A 142 16.58 -31.10 -3.62
N MET A 143 16.22 -31.59 -4.79
CA MET A 143 15.04 -31.14 -5.51
C MET A 143 13.77 -31.53 -4.75
N ASP A 144 12.86 -30.58 -4.58
CA ASP A 144 11.58 -30.81 -3.93
C ASP A 144 10.62 -31.57 -4.87
N LYS A 145 9.55 -32.13 -4.32
CA LYS A 145 8.57 -32.95 -5.07
C LYS A 145 8.00 -32.21 -6.27
N ILE A 146 7.56 -30.96 -6.07
CA ILE A 146 7.00 -30.15 -7.15
C ILE A 146 8.05 -29.75 -8.20
N GLY A 147 9.33 -29.58 -7.78
CA GLY A 147 10.44 -29.40 -8.70
C GLY A 147 10.62 -30.61 -9.62
N GLY A 148 10.38 -31.83 -9.11
CA GLY A 148 10.39 -33.06 -9.89
C GLY A 148 9.31 -33.13 -10.97
N GLU A 149 8.14 -32.52 -10.71
CA GLU A 149 7.03 -32.49 -11.70
C GLU A 149 7.37 -31.59 -12.92
N LEU A 150 8.28 -30.62 -12.76
CA LEU A 150 8.76 -29.84 -13.91
C LEU A 150 9.63 -30.68 -14.86
N LEU A 151 10.23 -31.77 -14.38
CA LEU A 151 11.11 -32.66 -15.13
C LEU A 151 10.45 -34.00 -15.46
N SER A 152 9.16 -34.14 -15.15
CA SER A 152 8.42 -35.36 -15.45
C SER A 152 8.51 -35.69 -16.94
N ASP A 153 8.81 -36.95 -17.24
CA ASP A 153 8.93 -37.46 -18.61
C ASP A 153 10.08 -36.90 -19.47
N ILE A 154 11.07 -36.19 -18.88
CA ILE A 154 12.20 -35.62 -19.63
C ILE A 154 13.01 -36.70 -20.39
N ASP A 155 13.06 -37.90 -19.86
CA ASP A 155 13.77 -39.03 -20.46
C ASP A 155 13.03 -39.67 -21.65
N LYS A 156 11.82 -39.15 -21.97
CA LYS A 156 10.95 -39.69 -23.06
C LYS A 156 10.98 -38.79 -24.30
N GLU A 157 12.07 -38.13 -24.57
CA GLU A 157 12.27 -37.24 -25.74
C GLU A 157 11.22 -36.12 -25.87
N THR A 158 10.65 -35.67 -24.72
CA THR A 158 9.52 -34.73 -24.68
C THR A 158 9.91 -33.29 -25.03
N VAL A 159 11.19 -32.93 -24.86
CA VAL A 159 11.75 -31.61 -25.13
C VAL A 159 13.04 -31.73 -25.90
N ASP A 160 13.45 -30.64 -26.53
CA ASP A 160 14.71 -30.59 -27.26
C ASP A 160 15.90 -30.38 -26.32
N PHE A 161 17.02 -30.95 -26.68
CA PHE A 161 18.31 -30.82 -26.03
C PHE A 161 19.27 -30.08 -26.93
N ARG A 162 20.15 -29.30 -26.35
CA ARG A 162 21.28 -28.64 -27.01
C ARG A 162 22.60 -29.02 -26.33
N ASP A 163 23.69 -28.83 -27.02
CA ASP A 163 24.99 -29.00 -26.42
C ASP A 163 25.23 -27.93 -25.34
N ASN A 164 25.93 -28.30 -24.28
CA ASN A 164 26.37 -27.38 -23.25
C ASN A 164 27.46 -26.43 -23.80
N PHE A 165 28.03 -25.57 -22.94
CA PHE A 165 28.99 -24.54 -23.35
C PHE A 165 30.28 -25.08 -23.98
N ASP A 166 30.71 -26.32 -23.72
CA ASP A 166 31.92 -26.96 -24.23
C ASP A 166 31.65 -28.16 -25.15
N GLY A 167 30.38 -28.50 -25.39
CA GLY A 167 29.97 -29.60 -26.25
C GLY A 167 30.19 -30.99 -25.68
N THR A 168 30.54 -31.13 -24.40
CA THR A 168 30.77 -32.42 -23.74
C THR A 168 29.52 -33.08 -23.22
N GLU A 169 28.51 -32.29 -22.90
CA GLU A 169 27.23 -32.72 -22.32
C GLU A 169 26.06 -32.07 -23.04
N LYS A 170 24.86 -32.59 -22.78
CA LYS A 170 23.60 -32.00 -23.32
C LYS A 170 22.75 -31.45 -22.20
N GLU A 171 22.15 -30.30 -22.46
CA GLU A 171 21.20 -29.64 -21.58
C GLU A 171 19.84 -29.46 -22.25
N PRO A 172 18.72 -29.53 -21.53
CA PRO A 172 17.40 -29.27 -22.10
C PRO A 172 17.22 -27.79 -22.42
N VAL A 173 16.64 -27.50 -23.58
CA VAL A 173 16.29 -26.13 -23.99
C VAL A 173 15.20 -25.56 -23.09
N VAL A 174 14.25 -26.42 -22.68
CA VAL A 174 13.10 -26.12 -21.81
C VAL A 174 12.74 -27.40 -21.06
N LEU A 175 12.11 -27.26 -19.89
CA LEU A 175 11.59 -28.44 -19.15
C LEU A 175 10.18 -28.82 -19.62
N PRO A 176 9.79 -30.10 -19.47
CA PRO A 176 8.42 -30.56 -19.80
C PRO A 176 7.32 -29.84 -19.03
N SER A 177 7.58 -29.46 -17.80
CA SER A 177 6.74 -28.64 -16.90
C SER A 177 5.29 -29.09 -16.81
N ALA A 178 4.98 -29.98 -15.87
CA ALA A 178 3.62 -30.48 -15.66
C ALA A 178 2.64 -29.40 -15.15
N VAL A 179 3.14 -28.24 -14.69
CA VAL A 179 2.36 -27.13 -14.16
C VAL A 179 2.86 -25.80 -14.73
N PRO A 180 2.02 -24.76 -14.86
CA PRO A 180 2.41 -23.44 -15.38
C PRO A 180 3.24 -22.64 -14.37
N ASN A 181 4.48 -23.07 -14.14
CA ASN A 181 5.37 -22.56 -13.10
C ASN A 181 5.62 -21.04 -13.18
N ILE A 182 5.56 -20.45 -14.39
CA ILE A 182 5.71 -19.00 -14.56
C ILE A 182 4.65 -18.21 -13.78
N LEU A 183 3.43 -18.74 -13.68
CA LEU A 183 2.36 -18.12 -12.88
C LEU A 183 2.42 -18.59 -11.43
N LEU A 184 2.79 -19.84 -11.15
CA LEU A 184 2.82 -20.35 -9.78
C LEU A 184 3.83 -19.64 -8.89
N ASN A 185 5.05 -19.47 -9.38
CA ASN A 185 6.14 -18.88 -8.62
C ASN A 185 6.47 -17.44 -9.02
N GLY A 186 5.96 -17.00 -10.16
CA GLY A 186 6.34 -15.73 -10.73
C GLY A 186 7.83 -15.68 -11.09
N GLN A 187 8.30 -14.55 -11.55
CA GLN A 187 9.73 -14.30 -11.79
C GLN A 187 10.03 -12.81 -11.76
N MET A 188 11.19 -12.46 -11.25
CA MET A 188 11.74 -11.12 -11.34
C MET A 188 13.11 -11.18 -12.01
N GLY A 189 13.38 -10.30 -12.98
CA GLY A 189 14.66 -10.24 -13.69
C GLY A 189 14.91 -8.88 -14.32
N ILE A 190 16.19 -8.47 -14.36
CA ILE A 190 16.63 -7.23 -14.96
C ILE A 190 17.59 -7.57 -16.10
N ALA A 191 17.20 -7.24 -17.32
CA ALA A 191 18.00 -7.39 -18.52
C ALA A 191 18.48 -6.03 -19.05
N VAL A 192 19.14 -6.01 -20.18
CA VAL A 192 19.54 -4.77 -20.85
C VAL A 192 18.30 -4.18 -21.54
N GLY A 193 17.92 -2.95 -21.16
CA GLY A 193 16.79 -2.24 -21.75
C GLY A 193 15.40 -2.78 -21.39
N MET A 194 15.31 -3.85 -20.61
CA MET A 194 14.03 -4.45 -20.21
C MET A 194 14.12 -5.19 -18.88
N ALA A 195 12.98 -5.34 -18.21
CA ALA A 195 12.89 -6.08 -16.97
C ALA A 195 11.61 -6.93 -16.95
N THR A 196 11.61 -8.00 -16.19
CA THR A 196 10.40 -8.79 -15.92
C THR A 196 10.06 -8.76 -14.44
N ASN A 197 8.77 -8.71 -14.12
CA ASN A 197 8.26 -8.81 -12.76
C ASN A 197 6.87 -9.46 -12.79
N ILE A 198 6.83 -10.76 -12.58
CA ILE A 198 5.66 -11.61 -12.66
C ILE A 198 5.30 -12.05 -11.25
N PRO A 199 4.07 -11.79 -10.75
CA PRO A 199 3.67 -12.21 -9.42
C PRO A 199 3.35 -13.71 -9.35
N PRO A 200 3.51 -14.34 -8.18
CA PRO A 200 3.08 -15.71 -7.95
C PRO A 200 1.55 -15.83 -7.78
N HIS A 201 1.01 -17.04 -8.02
CA HIS A 201 -0.43 -17.35 -7.92
C HIS A 201 -0.68 -18.69 -7.24
N ASN A 202 -1.92 -18.91 -6.80
CA ASN A 202 -2.36 -20.16 -6.22
C ASN A 202 -2.50 -21.25 -7.30
N LEU A 203 -1.95 -22.44 -7.02
CA LEU A 203 -1.93 -23.58 -7.98
C LEU A 203 -3.35 -24.02 -8.36
N GLY A 204 -4.26 -24.13 -7.40
CA GLY A 204 -5.63 -24.56 -7.67
C GLY A 204 -6.35 -23.60 -8.62
N GLU A 205 -6.19 -22.28 -8.39
CA GLU A 205 -6.80 -21.23 -9.23
C GLU A 205 -6.22 -21.24 -10.65
N VAL A 206 -4.90 -21.38 -10.78
CA VAL A 206 -4.23 -21.39 -12.09
C VAL A 206 -4.60 -22.66 -12.88
N VAL A 207 -4.67 -23.82 -12.22
CA VAL A 207 -5.12 -25.08 -12.87
C VAL A 207 -6.57 -24.94 -13.34
N ASP A 208 -7.47 -24.42 -12.50
CA ASP A 208 -8.89 -24.24 -12.88
C ASP A 208 -9.04 -23.31 -14.10
N ALA A 209 -8.29 -22.20 -14.12
CA ALA A 209 -8.28 -21.29 -15.25
C ALA A 209 -7.70 -21.93 -16.52
N THR A 210 -6.62 -22.73 -16.38
CA THR A 210 -6.02 -23.43 -17.51
C THR A 210 -7.00 -24.47 -18.09
N VAL A 211 -7.68 -25.21 -17.22
CA VAL A 211 -8.71 -26.19 -17.62
C VAL A 211 -9.88 -25.47 -18.30
N ALA A 212 -10.36 -24.37 -17.76
CA ALA A 212 -11.43 -23.58 -18.37
C ALA A 212 -11.04 -23.06 -19.77
N GLN A 213 -9.77 -22.67 -19.97
CA GLN A 213 -9.28 -22.24 -21.29
C GLN A 213 -9.10 -23.43 -22.26
N ILE A 214 -8.77 -24.64 -21.79
CA ILE A 214 -8.76 -25.85 -22.60
C ILE A 214 -10.19 -26.18 -23.08
N ASP A 215 -11.17 -26.09 -22.17
CA ASP A 215 -12.58 -26.36 -22.48
C ASP A 215 -13.22 -25.31 -23.40
N ASN A 216 -12.76 -24.06 -23.29
CA ASN A 216 -13.22 -22.94 -24.14
C ASN A 216 -12.02 -22.06 -24.56
N PRO A 217 -11.41 -22.28 -25.74
CA PRO A 217 -10.30 -21.47 -26.23
C PRO A 217 -10.65 -19.98 -26.41
N GLU A 218 -11.94 -19.67 -26.63
CA GLU A 218 -12.44 -18.29 -26.78
C GLU A 218 -12.85 -17.64 -25.45
N ILE A 219 -12.54 -18.30 -24.31
CA ILE A 219 -12.85 -17.76 -22.97
C ILE A 219 -12.38 -16.32 -22.82
N THR A 220 -13.23 -15.48 -22.23
CA THR A 220 -12.90 -14.07 -21.98
C THR A 220 -12.01 -13.90 -20.75
N LEU A 221 -11.33 -12.75 -20.66
CA LEU A 221 -10.53 -12.44 -19.46
C LEU A 221 -11.40 -12.42 -18.20
N ASP A 222 -12.60 -11.87 -18.27
CA ASP A 222 -13.48 -11.75 -17.10
C ASP A 222 -13.92 -13.14 -16.58
N GLU A 223 -14.13 -14.10 -17.47
CA GLU A 223 -14.39 -15.50 -17.10
C GLU A 223 -13.15 -16.14 -16.47
N LEU A 224 -11.94 -15.93 -17.01
CA LEU A 224 -10.68 -16.41 -16.40
C LEU A 224 -10.47 -15.83 -14.99
N LEU A 225 -10.83 -14.57 -14.77
CA LEU A 225 -10.74 -13.90 -13.48
C LEU A 225 -11.76 -14.41 -12.45
N THR A 226 -12.74 -15.21 -12.84
CA THR A 226 -13.58 -15.96 -11.88
C THR A 226 -12.80 -17.07 -11.20
N HIS A 227 -11.83 -17.67 -11.90
CA HIS A 227 -10.94 -18.73 -11.39
C HIS A 227 -9.72 -18.14 -10.69
N ILE A 228 -8.98 -17.21 -11.33
CA ILE A 228 -7.80 -16.54 -10.76
C ILE A 228 -8.25 -15.23 -10.11
N LYS A 229 -8.35 -15.23 -8.78
CA LYS A 229 -8.79 -14.06 -8.02
C LYS A 229 -7.75 -12.94 -7.99
N GLY A 230 -6.48 -13.26 -8.16
CA GLY A 230 -5.36 -12.32 -8.09
C GLY A 230 -4.05 -13.02 -7.70
N PRO A 231 -2.96 -12.28 -7.51
CA PRO A 231 -1.68 -12.83 -7.06
C PRO A 231 -1.81 -13.47 -5.68
N ASP A 232 -0.98 -14.45 -5.39
CA ASP A 232 -0.94 -15.16 -4.12
C ASP A 232 0.50 -15.20 -3.61
N PHE A 233 0.86 -14.20 -2.81
CA PHE A 233 2.22 -14.04 -2.33
C PHE A 233 2.56 -15.00 -1.20
N PRO A 234 3.78 -15.56 -1.15
CA PRO A 234 4.20 -16.49 -0.12
C PRO A 234 4.14 -15.91 1.30
N THR A 235 4.25 -14.60 1.45
CA THR A 235 4.22 -13.89 2.73
C THR A 235 2.80 -13.49 3.17
N GLY A 236 1.75 -13.85 2.40
CA GLY A 236 0.37 -13.45 2.65
C GLY A 236 0.10 -12.00 2.26
N ALA A 237 -0.42 -11.22 3.18
CA ALA A 237 -0.80 -9.82 3.06
C ALA A 237 -2.12 -9.58 2.27
N GLU A 238 -2.65 -8.38 2.39
CA GLU A 238 -3.85 -7.94 1.66
C GLU A 238 -3.45 -7.32 0.32
N VAL A 239 -4.08 -7.78 -0.75
CA VAL A 239 -3.87 -7.27 -2.11
C VAL A 239 -5.09 -6.49 -2.56
N TYR A 240 -4.90 -5.21 -2.82
CA TYR A 240 -5.93 -4.31 -3.32
C TYR A 240 -5.87 -4.27 -4.84
N GLY A 241 -6.90 -4.83 -5.46
CA GLY A 241 -7.01 -5.04 -6.91
C GLY A 241 -7.86 -3.98 -7.61
N GLY A 242 -8.99 -4.40 -8.18
CA GLY A 242 -9.88 -3.55 -8.97
C GLY A 242 -9.42 -3.37 -10.41
N ALA A 243 -9.73 -2.22 -11.02
CA ALA A 243 -9.42 -1.94 -12.42
C ALA A 243 -7.91 -2.05 -12.78
N PRO A 244 -6.95 -1.59 -11.95
CA PRO A 244 -5.53 -1.72 -12.25
C PRO A 244 -5.05 -3.18 -12.32
N MET A 245 -5.59 -4.06 -11.47
CA MET A 245 -5.26 -5.49 -11.50
C MET A 245 -5.82 -6.17 -12.77
N ARG A 246 -7.07 -5.85 -13.14
CA ARG A 246 -7.67 -6.34 -14.38
C ARG A 246 -6.84 -5.94 -15.60
N GLN A 247 -6.42 -4.66 -15.66
CA GLN A 247 -5.56 -4.15 -16.73
C GLN A 247 -4.22 -4.90 -16.78
N ALA A 248 -3.64 -5.22 -15.60
CA ALA A 248 -2.38 -5.96 -15.53
C ALA A 248 -2.52 -7.37 -16.13
N TYR A 249 -3.63 -8.08 -15.90
CA TYR A 249 -3.90 -9.38 -16.50
C TYR A 249 -4.24 -9.31 -17.99
N GLU A 250 -4.83 -8.21 -18.44
CA GLU A 250 -5.14 -8.00 -19.85
C GLU A 250 -3.89 -7.71 -20.69
N THR A 251 -3.05 -6.80 -20.21
CA THR A 251 -1.94 -6.24 -21.01
C THR A 251 -0.55 -6.75 -20.62
N GLY A 252 -0.45 -7.48 -19.51
CA GLY A 252 0.83 -7.83 -18.89
C GLY A 252 1.50 -6.67 -18.15
N ARG A 253 0.89 -5.48 -18.08
CA ARG A 253 1.42 -4.29 -17.39
C ARG A 253 0.37 -3.65 -16.50
N GLY A 254 0.77 -3.32 -15.29
CA GLY A 254 -0.11 -2.68 -14.31
C GLY A 254 0.51 -2.65 -12.93
N SER A 255 -0.30 -2.40 -11.91
CA SER A 255 0.16 -2.45 -10.52
C SER A 255 -0.97 -2.82 -9.58
N VAL A 256 -0.62 -3.48 -8.49
CA VAL A 256 -1.52 -3.72 -7.35
C VAL A 256 -0.88 -3.19 -6.09
N THR A 257 -1.70 -2.74 -5.15
CA THR A 257 -1.20 -2.33 -3.84
C THR A 257 -1.25 -3.52 -2.88
N ILE A 258 -0.14 -3.80 -2.22
CA ILE A 258 -0.02 -4.82 -1.18
C ILE A 258 0.08 -4.11 0.17
N ARG A 259 -0.71 -4.56 1.14
CA ARG A 259 -0.72 -4.01 2.48
C ARG A 259 -0.54 -5.12 3.51
N ALA A 260 0.30 -4.86 4.51
CA ALA A 260 0.49 -5.72 5.67
C ALA A 260 -0.81 -5.95 6.43
N VAL A 261 -0.99 -7.14 6.98
CA VAL A 261 -2.08 -7.43 7.93
C VAL A 261 -1.63 -6.98 9.31
N ALA A 262 -2.36 -6.04 9.88
CA ALA A 262 -2.07 -5.48 11.19
C ALA A 262 -3.33 -5.41 12.06
N SER A 263 -3.21 -5.74 13.34
CA SER A 263 -4.25 -5.61 14.37
C SER A 263 -3.82 -4.63 15.45
N ILE A 264 -4.79 -4.02 16.11
CA ILE A 264 -4.57 -3.14 17.26
C ILE A 264 -4.98 -3.92 18.50
N GLU A 265 -4.03 -4.16 19.40
CA GLU A 265 -4.26 -4.85 20.66
C GLU A 265 -4.11 -3.88 21.85
N GLU A 266 -5.03 -3.94 22.81
CA GLU A 266 -4.86 -3.25 24.07
C GLU A 266 -3.83 -3.98 24.95
N ARG A 267 -2.90 -3.24 25.50
CA ARG A 267 -1.83 -3.72 26.38
C ARG A 267 -2.07 -3.32 27.83
N LYS A 268 -1.30 -3.89 28.72
CA LYS A 268 -1.32 -3.53 30.15
C LYS A 268 -1.18 -2.01 30.33
N ASN A 269 -1.91 -1.43 31.30
CA ASN A 269 -1.91 0.01 31.61
C ASN A 269 -2.57 0.95 30.57
N GLY A 270 -3.54 0.48 29.78
CA GLY A 270 -4.27 1.31 28.80
C GLY A 270 -3.40 1.84 27.68
N ARG A 271 -2.32 1.13 27.32
CA ARG A 271 -1.53 1.36 26.11
C ARG A 271 -2.02 0.47 25.00
N TYR A 272 -1.74 0.84 23.77
CA TYR A 272 -2.03 0.04 22.60
C TYR A 272 -0.75 -0.43 21.92
N GLY A 273 -0.81 -1.59 21.29
CA GLY A 273 0.21 -2.12 20.41
C GLY A 273 -0.36 -2.38 19.01
N ILE A 274 0.37 -2.04 17.98
CA ILE A 274 0.07 -2.45 16.61
C ILE A 274 0.85 -3.73 16.35
N ILE A 275 0.14 -4.82 16.06
CA ILE A 275 0.70 -6.14 15.82
C ILE A 275 0.59 -6.45 14.34
N ILE A 276 1.73 -6.65 13.67
CA ILE A 276 1.81 -6.99 12.26
C ILE A 276 2.04 -8.49 12.16
N THR A 277 1.14 -9.19 11.49
CA THR A 277 1.16 -10.67 11.36
C THR A 277 1.52 -11.13 9.95
N GLU A 278 1.34 -10.28 8.94
CA GLU A 278 1.73 -10.55 7.56
C GLU A 278 2.35 -9.30 6.96
N VAL A 279 3.38 -9.47 6.14
CA VAL A 279 4.12 -8.36 5.53
C VAL A 279 4.05 -8.43 4.00
N PRO A 280 4.12 -7.28 3.31
CA PRO A 280 4.19 -7.26 1.85
C PRO A 280 5.37 -8.07 1.31
N TYR A 281 5.16 -8.68 0.15
CA TYR A 281 6.18 -9.48 -0.53
C TYR A 281 7.47 -8.69 -0.78
N GLY A 282 8.60 -9.28 -0.42
CA GLY A 282 9.92 -8.67 -0.57
C GLY A 282 10.30 -7.66 0.52
N MET A 283 9.46 -7.46 1.55
CA MET A 283 9.76 -6.56 2.67
C MET A 283 10.63 -7.27 3.72
N SER A 284 11.70 -6.60 4.17
CA SER A 284 12.48 -7.01 5.35
C SER A 284 11.82 -6.49 6.63
N LYS A 285 11.64 -7.35 7.63
CA LYS A 285 11.09 -6.99 8.94
C LYS A 285 12.05 -6.13 9.74
N GLU A 286 13.36 -6.45 9.72
CA GLU A 286 14.41 -5.66 10.36
C GLU A 286 14.47 -4.25 9.74
N GLY A 287 14.50 -4.16 8.40
CA GLY A 287 14.48 -2.88 7.69
C GLY A 287 13.24 -2.05 8.01
N PHE A 288 12.10 -2.67 8.31
CA PHE A 288 10.92 -1.96 8.79
C PHE A 288 11.12 -1.39 10.19
N VAL A 289 11.64 -2.16 11.15
CA VAL A 289 11.88 -1.70 12.53
C VAL A 289 12.86 -0.53 12.53
N ASP A 290 13.92 -0.61 11.73
CA ASP A 290 14.89 0.47 11.58
C ASP A 290 14.26 1.73 10.95
N LYS A 291 13.41 1.56 9.95
CA LYS A 291 12.67 2.68 9.35
C LYS A 291 11.73 3.35 10.33
N VAL A 292 11.04 2.59 11.18
CA VAL A 292 10.22 3.15 12.27
C VAL A 292 11.08 3.96 13.24
N ARG A 293 12.25 3.45 13.63
CA ARG A 293 13.20 4.16 14.49
C ARG A 293 13.65 5.49 13.87
N GLU A 294 14.02 5.47 12.59
CA GLU A 294 14.39 6.68 11.82
C GLU A 294 13.26 7.72 11.84
N LEU A 295 12.02 7.30 11.57
CA LEU A 295 10.85 8.18 11.53
C LEU A 295 10.52 8.80 12.89
N VAL A 296 10.73 8.06 13.97
CA VAL A 296 10.55 8.55 15.35
C VAL A 296 11.63 9.58 15.70
N LEU A 297 12.90 9.30 15.39
CA LEU A 297 14.02 10.23 15.59
C LEU A 297 13.86 11.51 14.79
N ALA A 298 13.39 11.40 13.54
CA ALA A 298 13.07 12.53 12.66
C ALA A 298 11.79 13.28 13.06
N LYS A 299 11.08 12.85 14.13
CA LYS A 299 9.79 13.39 14.60
C LYS A 299 8.68 13.38 13.53
N LYS A 300 8.79 12.54 12.50
CA LYS A 300 7.75 12.37 11.48
C LYS A 300 6.57 11.53 11.99
N ILE A 301 6.85 10.58 12.88
CA ILE A 301 5.83 9.85 13.65
C ILE A 301 6.13 10.09 15.13
N THR A 302 5.13 10.55 15.86
CA THR A 302 5.20 10.73 17.30
C THR A 302 4.37 9.62 17.97
N HIS A 303 4.49 9.45 19.29
CA HIS A 303 3.68 8.52 20.08
C HIS A 303 3.99 7.02 19.89
N ILE A 304 5.07 6.65 19.21
CA ILE A 304 5.63 5.29 19.28
C ILE A 304 6.57 5.25 20.49
N ALA A 305 6.45 4.19 21.30
CA ALA A 305 7.31 3.94 22.46
C ALA A 305 8.43 2.97 22.11
N ASP A 306 8.13 1.90 21.37
CA ASP A 306 9.07 0.85 20.97
C ASP A 306 8.60 0.16 19.69
N ALA A 307 9.54 -0.44 18.95
CA ALA A 307 9.26 -1.30 17.82
C ALA A 307 10.26 -2.46 17.83
N ARG A 308 9.75 -3.70 17.77
CA ARG A 308 10.57 -4.91 17.81
C ARG A 308 9.95 -6.06 17.04
N ASP A 309 10.79 -6.99 16.61
CA ASP A 309 10.37 -8.26 16.01
C ASP A 309 10.27 -9.34 17.11
N GLU A 310 9.08 -9.93 17.23
CA GLU A 310 8.75 -11.05 18.10
C GLU A 310 8.44 -12.32 17.25
N SER A 311 8.82 -12.35 15.97
CA SER A 311 8.57 -13.48 15.09
C SER A 311 9.26 -14.74 15.57
N ALA A 312 8.56 -15.86 15.54
CA ALA A 312 9.10 -17.15 15.94
C ALA A 312 8.47 -18.31 15.15
N ARG A 313 9.24 -19.37 14.91
CA ARG A 313 8.78 -20.62 14.27
C ARG A 313 8.03 -20.41 12.95
N GLY A 314 8.51 -19.50 12.09
CA GLY A 314 7.92 -19.20 10.80
C GLY A 314 6.68 -18.31 10.82
N LYS A 315 6.24 -17.86 12.01
CA LYS A 315 5.12 -16.90 12.16
C LYS A 315 5.65 -15.49 12.32
N VAL A 316 5.21 -14.57 11.49
CA VAL A 316 5.53 -13.15 11.58
C VAL A 316 4.76 -12.53 12.75
N ARG A 317 5.47 -11.82 13.61
CA ARG A 317 4.88 -10.99 14.68
C ARG A 317 5.80 -9.79 14.94
N VAL A 318 5.55 -8.68 14.27
CA VAL A 318 6.24 -7.43 14.55
C VAL A 318 5.34 -6.55 15.39
N VAL A 319 5.87 -6.02 16.50
CA VAL A 319 5.12 -5.27 17.49
C VAL A 319 5.61 -3.83 17.52
N VAL A 320 4.69 -2.88 17.32
CA VAL A 320 4.93 -1.45 17.52
C VAL A 320 4.13 -1.00 18.73
N GLU A 321 4.82 -0.73 19.85
CA GLU A 321 4.20 -0.25 21.08
C GLU A 321 3.95 1.26 21.03
N LEU A 322 2.75 1.67 21.44
CA LEU A 322 2.35 3.06 21.43
C LEU A 322 2.44 3.69 22.82
N LYS A 323 2.63 5.02 22.88
CA LYS A 323 2.53 5.79 24.11
C LYS A 323 1.05 5.90 24.51
N LYS A 324 0.78 6.25 25.79
CA LYS A 324 -0.58 6.27 26.36
C LYS A 324 -1.55 7.20 25.62
N ASP A 325 -1.07 8.31 25.07
CA ASP A 325 -1.88 9.35 24.40
C ASP A 325 -1.94 9.17 22.87
N ALA A 326 -1.62 7.98 22.39
CA ALA A 326 -1.57 7.70 20.97
C ALA A 326 -2.95 7.36 20.40
N TYR A 327 -3.22 7.79 19.18
CA TYR A 327 -4.35 7.31 18.37
C TYR A 327 -3.89 6.15 17.48
N PRO A 328 -4.19 4.88 17.80
CA PRO A 328 -3.58 3.73 17.14
C PRO A 328 -3.85 3.69 15.64
N LYS A 329 -5.08 3.97 15.20
CA LYS A 329 -5.45 3.98 13.78
C LYS A 329 -4.68 5.04 12.98
N LYS A 330 -4.48 6.22 13.55
CA LYS A 330 -3.70 7.29 12.91
C LYS A 330 -2.24 6.85 12.71
N ILE A 331 -1.64 6.25 13.75
CA ILE A 331 -0.24 5.80 13.66
C ILE A 331 -0.12 4.65 12.67
N LEU A 332 -1.05 3.69 12.67
CA LEU A 332 -1.06 2.61 11.69
C LEU A 332 -1.11 3.15 10.25
N ASN A 333 -1.94 4.15 9.98
CA ASN A 333 -1.97 4.78 8.66
C ASN A 333 -0.70 5.56 8.31
N GLN A 334 -0.08 6.22 9.28
CA GLN A 334 1.23 6.84 9.07
C GLN A 334 2.29 5.78 8.74
N LEU A 335 2.26 4.63 9.40
CA LEU A 335 3.14 3.50 9.11
C LEU A 335 2.90 2.97 7.68
N TYR A 336 1.64 2.78 7.26
CA TYR A 336 1.33 2.41 5.88
C TYR A 336 1.85 3.41 4.84
N LYS A 337 1.74 4.71 5.14
CA LYS A 337 2.15 5.78 4.21
C LYS A 337 3.67 6.01 4.15
N LEU A 338 4.40 5.79 5.25
CA LEU A 338 5.79 6.19 5.40
C LEU A 338 6.77 5.02 5.43
N THR A 339 6.28 3.78 5.42
CA THR A 339 7.10 2.56 5.49
C THR A 339 6.68 1.55 4.41
N GLY A 340 7.41 0.43 4.33
CA GLY A 340 7.10 -0.67 3.43
C GLY A 340 5.87 -1.52 3.81
N LEU A 341 5.12 -1.20 4.89
CA LEU A 341 3.89 -1.91 5.24
C LEU A 341 2.78 -1.79 4.19
N GLN A 342 2.88 -0.80 3.33
CA GLN A 342 2.09 -0.69 2.11
C GLN A 342 3.04 -0.39 0.96
N THR A 343 2.99 -1.21 -0.07
CA THR A 343 3.82 -1.07 -1.27
C THR A 343 3.01 -1.39 -2.51
N SER A 344 3.51 -0.98 -3.68
CA SER A 344 2.92 -1.34 -4.96
C SER A 344 3.77 -2.40 -5.63
N PHE A 345 3.14 -3.48 -6.07
CA PHE A 345 3.75 -4.48 -6.95
C PHE A 345 3.43 -4.11 -8.40
N HIS A 346 4.47 -3.85 -9.17
CA HIS A 346 4.34 -3.45 -10.57
C HIS A 346 4.48 -4.67 -11.47
N TYR A 347 3.42 -4.98 -12.22
CA TYR A 347 3.43 -6.05 -13.22
C TYR A 347 4.23 -5.61 -14.45
N ASN A 348 5.11 -6.45 -14.90
CA ASN A 348 5.72 -6.42 -16.22
C ASN A 348 5.95 -7.88 -16.63
N VAL A 349 4.95 -8.47 -17.25
CA VAL A 349 4.92 -9.91 -17.56
C VAL A 349 5.64 -10.15 -18.86
N LEU A 350 6.96 -9.98 -18.83
CA LEU A 350 7.87 -10.17 -19.94
C LEU A 350 8.53 -11.54 -19.84
N ALA A 351 8.35 -12.38 -20.86
CA ALA A 351 8.98 -13.70 -20.93
C ALA A 351 9.42 -14.00 -22.37
N LEU A 352 10.27 -15.04 -22.53
CA LEU A 352 10.72 -15.51 -23.83
C LEU A 352 9.69 -16.46 -24.41
N VAL A 353 9.21 -16.17 -25.62
CA VAL A 353 8.42 -17.08 -26.44
C VAL A 353 9.39 -17.87 -27.33
N ASN A 354 9.22 -19.19 -27.37
CA ASN A 354 10.11 -20.13 -28.08
C ASN A 354 11.60 -19.98 -27.70
N GLY A 355 11.90 -19.50 -26.50
CA GLY A 355 13.26 -19.34 -25.99
C GLY A 355 14.07 -18.18 -26.58
N ILE A 356 13.49 -17.37 -27.49
CA ILE A 356 14.24 -16.35 -28.26
C ILE A 356 13.57 -14.97 -28.20
N GLN A 357 12.25 -14.91 -28.36
CA GLN A 357 11.53 -13.65 -28.53
C GLN A 357 11.00 -13.11 -27.20
N PRO A 358 11.54 -12.00 -26.67
CA PRO A 358 10.96 -11.37 -25.48
C PRO A 358 9.62 -10.72 -25.84
N LYS A 359 8.58 -11.07 -25.09
CA LYS A 359 7.23 -10.56 -25.28
C LYS A 359 6.54 -10.28 -23.95
N VAL A 360 5.85 -9.15 -23.85
CA VAL A 360 4.95 -8.85 -22.72
C VAL A 360 3.59 -9.48 -23.04
N MET A 361 3.08 -10.29 -22.14
CA MET A 361 1.90 -11.12 -22.37
C MET A 361 0.84 -10.93 -21.28
N GLY A 362 -0.43 -10.97 -21.68
CA GLY A 362 -1.56 -11.05 -20.76
C GLY A 362 -1.77 -12.48 -20.25
N LEU A 363 -2.66 -12.62 -19.27
CA LEU A 363 -2.95 -13.92 -18.63
C LEU A 363 -3.38 -14.99 -19.63
N LYS A 364 -4.35 -14.69 -20.49
CA LYS A 364 -4.87 -15.64 -21.50
C LYS A 364 -3.78 -16.15 -22.43
N GLU A 365 -2.87 -15.27 -22.81
CA GLU A 365 -1.77 -15.60 -23.71
C GLU A 365 -0.72 -16.51 -23.03
N ILE A 366 -0.39 -16.27 -21.76
CA ILE A 366 0.53 -17.12 -21.00
C ILE A 366 -0.05 -18.55 -20.87
N LEU A 367 -1.33 -18.66 -20.54
CA LEU A 367 -2.00 -19.95 -20.44
C LEU A 367 -2.05 -20.66 -21.78
N ALA A 368 -2.28 -19.94 -22.88
CA ALA A 368 -2.26 -20.51 -24.23
C ALA A 368 -0.88 -21.06 -24.63
N GLU A 369 0.21 -20.34 -24.35
CA GLU A 369 1.57 -20.82 -24.61
C GLU A 369 1.92 -22.04 -23.74
N PHE A 370 1.48 -22.07 -22.49
CA PHE A 370 1.65 -23.24 -21.63
C PHE A 370 0.85 -24.45 -22.16
N ILE A 371 -0.42 -24.30 -22.54
CA ILE A 371 -1.26 -25.38 -23.10
C ILE A 371 -0.61 -25.93 -24.36
N LYS A 372 -0.17 -25.07 -25.27
CA LYS A 372 0.54 -25.45 -26.50
C LYS A 372 1.81 -26.24 -26.20
N HIS A 373 2.58 -25.81 -25.21
CA HIS A 373 3.77 -26.56 -24.76
C HIS A 373 3.41 -27.94 -24.25
N ARG A 374 2.40 -28.06 -23.38
CA ARG A 374 1.95 -29.36 -22.85
C ARG A 374 1.42 -30.29 -23.92
N GLN A 375 0.68 -29.77 -24.91
CA GLN A 375 0.26 -30.58 -26.06
C GLN A 375 1.47 -31.16 -26.78
N GLY A 376 2.52 -30.37 -27.03
CA GLY A 376 3.75 -30.86 -27.64
C GLY A 376 4.45 -31.94 -26.79
N VAL A 377 4.53 -31.73 -25.48
CA VAL A 377 5.12 -32.71 -24.53
C VAL A 377 4.35 -34.01 -24.53
N ILE A 378 3.03 -33.99 -24.40
CA ILE A 378 2.17 -35.18 -24.39
C ILE A 378 2.27 -35.90 -25.73
N ARG A 379 2.23 -35.18 -26.87
CA ARG A 379 2.39 -35.80 -28.19
C ARG A 379 3.73 -36.56 -28.28
N ARG A 380 4.84 -35.91 -28.01
CA ARG A 380 6.18 -36.54 -28.08
C ARG A 380 6.35 -37.68 -27.12
N ARG A 381 5.84 -37.54 -25.89
CA ARG A 381 5.79 -38.64 -24.93
C ARG A 381 5.02 -39.85 -25.48
N THR A 382 3.85 -39.62 -26.01
CA THR A 382 2.99 -40.67 -26.55
C THR A 382 3.62 -41.34 -27.78
N GLU A 383 4.27 -40.57 -28.64
CA GLU A 383 5.05 -41.11 -29.78
C GLU A 383 6.22 -41.97 -29.30
N PHE A 384 6.96 -41.55 -28.28
CA PHE A 384 8.03 -42.32 -27.67
C PHE A 384 7.51 -43.62 -27.05
N GLU A 385 6.46 -43.54 -26.26
CA GLU A 385 5.86 -44.73 -25.61
C GLU A 385 5.27 -45.69 -26.66
N LEU A 386 4.63 -45.19 -27.69
CA LEU A 386 4.11 -45.98 -28.78
C LEU A 386 5.23 -46.71 -29.53
N ARG A 387 6.33 -46.00 -29.86
CA ARG A 387 7.51 -46.61 -30.48
C ARG A 387 8.08 -47.73 -29.62
N LYS A 388 8.26 -47.47 -28.32
CA LYS A 388 8.75 -48.48 -27.38
C LYS A 388 7.80 -49.66 -27.20
N ALA A 389 6.52 -49.43 -27.14
CA ALA A 389 5.50 -50.49 -27.06
C ALA A 389 5.50 -51.34 -28.32
N LYS A 390 5.56 -50.73 -29.53
CA LYS A 390 5.66 -51.45 -30.80
C LYS A 390 6.95 -52.25 -30.92
N GLU A 391 8.11 -51.67 -30.56
CA GLU A 391 9.39 -52.36 -30.52
C GLU A 391 9.31 -53.61 -29.60
N ARG A 392 8.72 -53.48 -28.41
CA ARG A 392 8.57 -54.56 -27.45
C ARG A 392 7.57 -55.62 -27.93
N ALA A 393 6.42 -55.20 -28.46
CA ALA A 393 5.42 -56.10 -29.01
C ALA A 393 5.98 -56.93 -30.16
N HIS A 394 6.72 -56.31 -31.08
CA HIS A 394 7.39 -56.98 -32.19
C HIS A 394 8.33 -58.09 -31.73
N ILE A 395 9.14 -57.84 -30.69
CA ILE A 395 10.00 -58.88 -30.10
C ILE A 395 9.16 -60.03 -29.50
N LEU A 396 8.10 -59.72 -28.77
CA LEU A 396 7.25 -60.70 -28.12
C LEU A 396 6.47 -61.55 -29.13
N GLU A 397 6.05 -60.94 -30.24
CA GLU A 397 5.42 -61.70 -31.37
C GLU A 397 6.38 -62.74 -31.95
N GLY A 398 7.65 -62.36 -32.15
CA GLY A 398 8.67 -63.32 -32.59
C GLY A 398 8.93 -64.39 -31.56
N LEU A 399 8.98 -64.08 -30.26
CA LEU A 399 9.13 -65.06 -29.20
C LEU A 399 7.93 -65.97 -29.10
N LYS A 400 6.70 -65.49 -29.34
CA LYS A 400 5.47 -66.34 -29.40
C LYS A 400 5.58 -67.30 -30.55
N ILE A 401 5.92 -66.88 -31.76
CA ILE A 401 6.13 -67.80 -32.91
C ILE A 401 7.16 -68.87 -32.57
N ALA A 402 8.28 -68.51 -31.93
CA ALA A 402 9.30 -69.47 -31.54
C ALA A 402 8.83 -70.49 -30.48
N LEU A 403 7.98 -70.06 -29.55
CA LEU A 403 7.43 -70.91 -28.52
C LEU A 403 6.32 -71.85 -29.08
N ASP A 404 5.57 -71.39 -30.05
CA ASP A 404 4.55 -72.17 -30.75
C ASP A 404 5.18 -73.30 -31.62
N HIS A 405 6.41 -73.08 -32.13
CA HIS A 405 7.17 -73.98 -32.96
C HIS A 405 8.49 -74.42 -32.33
N ILE A 406 8.56 -74.59 -31.01
CA ILE A 406 9.80 -74.65 -30.22
C ILE A 406 10.73 -75.79 -30.67
N ASP A 407 10.18 -76.96 -30.97
CA ASP A 407 10.98 -78.14 -31.40
C ASP A 407 11.68 -77.84 -32.74
N GLU A 408 10.97 -77.21 -33.67
CA GLU A 408 11.51 -76.89 -34.97
C GLU A 408 12.58 -75.73 -34.86
N VAL A 409 12.35 -74.72 -33.99
CA VAL A 409 13.30 -73.64 -33.73
C VAL A 409 14.59 -74.27 -33.14
N ILE A 410 14.49 -75.16 -32.14
CA ILE A 410 15.65 -75.83 -31.51
C ILE A 410 16.41 -76.66 -32.55
N LYS A 411 15.71 -77.35 -33.39
CA LYS A 411 16.29 -78.19 -34.49
C LYS A 411 17.02 -77.27 -35.47
N THR A 412 16.42 -76.15 -35.91
CA THR A 412 17.05 -75.15 -36.83
C THR A 412 18.30 -74.60 -36.26
N ILE A 413 18.30 -74.19 -34.98
CA ILE A 413 19.46 -73.58 -34.29
C ILE A 413 20.60 -74.62 -34.18
N ARG A 414 20.28 -75.86 -33.85
CA ARG A 414 21.28 -76.99 -33.71
C ARG A 414 21.90 -77.43 -35.04
N GLU A 415 21.16 -77.35 -36.14
CA GLU A 415 21.63 -77.67 -37.49
C GLU A 415 22.36 -76.50 -38.19
N SER A 416 22.34 -75.33 -37.58
CA SER A 416 23.02 -74.14 -38.08
C SER A 416 24.46 -74.04 -37.55
N TYR A 417 25.37 -73.62 -38.39
CA TYR A 417 26.77 -73.51 -38.05
C TYR A 417 27.16 -72.05 -37.68
N ASP A 418 26.71 -71.12 -38.48
CA ASP A 418 26.97 -69.70 -38.28
C ASP A 418 25.89 -68.79 -38.90
N ASP A 419 24.78 -69.43 -39.31
CA ASP A 419 23.72 -68.75 -40.09
C ASP A 419 22.34 -68.96 -39.43
N ALA A 420 22.31 -69.23 -38.13
CA ALA A 420 21.08 -69.54 -37.38
C ALA A 420 20.01 -68.45 -37.48
N ASP A 421 20.47 -67.17 -37.45
CA ASP A 421 19.63 -65.99 -37.60
C ASP A 421 18.91 -65.97 -38.95
N LYS A 422 19.65 -66.12 -40.04
CA LYS A 422 19.09 -66.13 -41.42
C LYS A 422 18.13 -67.28 -41.62
N ARG A 423 18.45 -68.48 -41.16
CA ARG A 423 17.55 -69.67 -41.26
C ARG A 423 16.26 -69.50 -40.46
N LEU A 424 16.33 -68.88 -39.25
CA LEU A 424 15.15 -68.52 -38.48
C LEU A 424 14.27 -67.57 -39.20
N MET A 425 14.87 -66.53 -39.81
CA MET A 425 14.18 -65.48 -40.58
C MET A 425 13.46 -66.11 -41.80
N GLU A 426 14.14 -66.94 -42.56
CA GLU A 426 13.60 -67.49 -43.77
C GLU A 426 12.50 -68.49 -43.49
N ARG A 427 12.66 -69.35 -42.44
CA ARG A 427 11.74 -70.47 -42.14
C ARG A 427 10.48 -70.00 -41.42
N PHE A 428 10.59 -69.02 -40.53
CA PHE A 428 9.45 -68.62 -39.70
C PHE A 428 8.96 -67.22 -40.06
N GLY A 429 9.52 -66.57 -41.09
CA GLY A 429 9.12 -65.19 -41.46
C GLY A 429 9.48 -64.12 -40.43
N LEU A 430 10.56 -64.33 -39.68
CA LEU A 430 10.98 -63.43 -38.60
C LEU A 430 11.88 -62.30 -39.08
N SER A 431 11.83 -61.16 -38.38
CA SER A 431 12.79 -60.07 -38.62
C SER A 431 14.14 -60.36 -37.94
N GLU A 432 15.19 -59.68 -38.32
CA GLU A 432 16.52 -59.78 -37.71
C GLU A 432 16.50 -59.57 -36.20
N ILE A 433 15.73 -58.58 -35.75
CA ILE A 433 15.57 -58.28 -34.32
C ILE A 433 14.87 -59.40 -33.57
N GLN A 434 13.85 -60.03 -34.19
CA GLN A 434 13.15 -61.18 -33.63
C GLN A 434 14.05 -62.42 -33.58
N ALA A 435 14.77 -62.71 -34.64
CA ALA A 435 15.74 -63.78 -34.67
C ALA A 435 16.83 -63.67 -33.63
N ALA A 436 17.43 -62.46 -33.51
CA ALA A 436 18.41 -62.18 -32.47
C ALA A 436 17.85 -62.33 -31.05
N ALA A 437 16.61 -61.89 -30.79
CA ALA A 437 15.94 -62.05 -29.50
C ALA A 437 15.66 -63.54 -29.17
N ILE A 438 15.31 -64.34 -30.16
CA ILE A 438 15.12 -65.76 -30.01
C ILE A 438 16.47 -66.46 -29.66
N LEU A 439 17.55 -66.13 -30.37
CA LEU A 439 18.88 -66.72 -30.13
C LEU A 439 19.43 -66.30 -28.74
N ALA A 440 19.07 -65.13 -28.26
CA ALA A 440 19.43 -64.64 -26.91
C ALA A 440 18.52 -65.14 -25.79
N MET A 441 17.49 -65.97 -26.13
CA MET A 441 16.52 -66.41 -25.14
C MET A 441 17.13 -67.49 -24.21
N GLN A 442 16.91 -67.22 -22.90
CA GLN A 442 17.35 -68.21 -21.89
C GLN A 442 16.45 -69.45 -21.92
N LEU A 443 17.04 -70.67 -21.80
CA LEU A 443 16.33 -71.97 -21.76
C LEU A 443 15.20 -72.06 -20.70
N ARG A 444 15.34 -71.29 -19.60
CA ARG A 444 14.30 -71.19 -18.58
C ARG A 444 12.95 -70.63 -19.13
N ARG A 445 12.99 -69.70 -20.14
CA ARG A 445 11.78 -69.16 -20.77
C ARG A 445 10.97 -70.16 -21.61
N LEU A 446 11.43 -71.39 -21.80
CA LEU A 446 10.71 -72.46 -22.50
C LEU A 446 9.64 -73.17 -21.63
N GLN A 447 9.52 -72.81 -20.34
CA GLN A 447 8.51 -73.35 -19.45
C GLN A 447 7.11 -72.84 -19.79
N GLY A 448 6.06 -73.61 -19.63
CA GLY A 448 4.68 -73.24 -19.97
C GLY A 448 4.18 -71.97 -19.26
N LEU A 449 4.57 -71.73 -17.99
CA LEU A 449 4.25 -70.60 -17.23
C LEU A 449 4.86 -69.29 -17.82
N GLU A 450 5.95 -69.37 -18.54
CA GLU A 450 6.58 -68.19 -19.18
C GLU A 450 5.88 -67.85 -20.51
N ARG A 451 5.30 -68.82 -21.18
CA ARG A 451 4.45 -68.62 -22.36
C ARG A 451 3.21 -67.83 -22.03
N ASP A 452 2.48 -68.23 -20.98
CA ASP A 452 1.29 -67.50 -20.51
C ASP A 452 1.63 -66.01 -20.17
N LYS A 453 2.80 -65.78 -19.56
CA LYS A 453 3.28 -64.38 -19.27
C LYS A 453 3.55 -63.58 -20.54
N ILE A 454 4.17 -64.18 -21.55
CA ILE A 454 4.44 -63.52 -22.83
C ILE A 454 3.14 -63.19 -23.54
N GLU A 455 2.15 -64.06 -23.54
CA GLU A 455 0.83 -63.84 -24.14
C GLU A 455 0.09 -62.71 -23.40
N GLU A 456 0.11 -62.72 -22.09
CA GLU A 456 -0.52 -61.64 -21.29
C GLU A 456 0.18 -60.29 -21.49
N GLU A 457 1.53 -60.26 -21.48
CA GLU A 457 2.30 -59.03 -21.76
C GLU A 457 1.99 -58.50 -23.17
N LEU A 458 1.92 -59.38 -24.18
CA LEU A 458 1.62 -59.00 -25.55
C LEU A 458 0.20 -58.42 -25.68
N LYS A 459 -0.78 -59.03 -25.01
CA LYS A 459 -2.16 -58.52 -24.98
C LYS A 459 -2.21 -57.10 -24.37
N GLN A 460 -1.56 -56.90 -23.20
CA GLN A 460 -1.48 -55.60 -22.55
C GLN A 460 -0.80 -54.57 -23.43
N LEU A 461 0.26 -54.95 -24.15
CA LEU A 461 0.93 -54.06 -25.09
C LEU A 461 0.06 -53.67 -26.27
N HIS A 462 -0.72 -54.60 -26.84
CA HIS A 462 -1.66 -54.29 -27.92
C HIS A 462 -2.77 -53.34 -27.46
N GLU A 463 -3.29 -53.54 -26.26
CA GLU A 463 -4.26 -52.61 -25.65
C GLU A 463 -3.64 -51.19 -25.44
N LEU A 464 -2.40 -51.16 -24.94
CA LEU A 464 -1.64 -49.90 -24.76
C LEU A 464 -1.37 -49.24 -26.11
N ILE A 465 -0.89 -49.97 -27.13
CA ILE A 465 -0.66 -49.45 -28.48
C ILE A 465 -1.92 -48.81 -29.04
N LYS A 466 -3.06 -49.50 -28.94
CA LYS A 466 -4.34 -48.98 -29.42
C LYS A 466 -4.74 -47.68 -28.69
N LYS A 467 -4.51 -47.62 -27.36
CA LYS A 467 -4.78 -46.43 -26.58
C LYS A 467 -3.88 -45.24 -26.97
N LEU A 468 -2.57 -45.49 -27.15
CA LEU A 468 -1.62 -44.48 -27.56
C LEU A 468 -1.88 -43.96 -28.97
N GLU A 469 -2.26 -44.87 -29.90
CA GLU A 469 -2.65 -44.47 -31.26
C GLU A 469 -3.93 -43.62 -31.28
N ALA A 470 -4.90 -43.95 -30.43
CA ALA A 470 -6.12 -43.15 -30.27
C ALA A 470 -5.82 -41.73 -29.77
N ILE A 471 -4.90 -41.59 -28.80
CA ILE A 471 -4.47 -40.25 -28.28
C ILE A 471 -3.78 -39.44 -29.40
N LEU A 472 -2.94 -40.06 -30.23
CA LEU A 472 -2.24 -39.38 -31.30
C LEU A 472 -3.13 -39.00 -32.46
N ALA A 473 -4.26 -39.70 -32.66
CA ALA A 473 -5.18 -39.49 -33.77
C ALA A 473 -6.07 -38.24 -33.59
N ASP A 474 -6.27 -37.75 -32.37
CA ASP A 474 -7.16 -36.62 -32.07
C ASP A 474 -6.50 -35.65 -31.09
N GLU A 475 -6.40 -34.40 -31.51
CA GLU A 475 -5.91 -33.27 -30.65
C GLU A 475 -6.75 -33.10 -29.38
N ASN A 476 -8.05 -33.40 -29.44
CA ASN A 476 -8.92 -33.29 -28.26
C ASN A 476 -8.57 -34.36 -27.21
N GLU A 477 -8.12 -35.55 -27.64
CA GLU A 477 -7.64 -36.58 -26.72
C GLU A 477 -6.32 -36.15 -26.05
N ILE A 478 -5.42 -35.50 -26.77
CA ILE A 478 -4.20 -34.90 -26.18
C ILE A 478 -4.59 -33.88 -25.13
N LEU A 479 -5.51 -32.94 -25.45
CA LEU A 479 -5.99 -31.94 -24.49
C LEU A 479 -6.69 -32.57 -23.28
N ARG A 480 -7.44 -33.66 -23.47
CA ARG A 480 -8.03 -34.42 -22.36
C ARG A 480 -6.96 -34.95 -21.41
N VAL A 481 -5.88 -35.50 -21.94
CA VAL A 481 -4.75 -35.98 -21.12
C VAL A 481 -4.09 -34.81 -20.37
N VAL A 482 -3.85 -33.67 -21.04
CA VAL A 482 -3.32 -32.45 -20.38
C VAL A 482 -4.21 -32.05 -19.22
N LYS A 483 -5.53 -32.02 -19.41
CA LYS A 483 -6.52 -31.66 -18.38
C LYS A 483 -6.50 -32.65 -17.20
N GLU A 484 -6.48 -33.96 -17.47
CA GLU A 484 -6.42 -34.99 -16.44
C GLU A 484 -5.15 -34.84 -15.57
N GLU A 485 -4.01 -34.62 -16.19
CA GLU A 485 -2.73 -34.40 -15.48
C GLU A 485 -2.73 -33.13 -14.65
N LEU A 486 -3.25 -32.01 -15.16
CA LEU A 486 -3.39 -30.78 -14.42
C LEU A 486 -4.30 -30.94 -13.20
N LEU A 487 -5.43 -31.64 -13.33
CA LEU A 487 -6.32 -31.91 -12.19
C LEU A 487 -5.66 -32.81 -11.15
N ALA A 488 -4.87 -33.81 -11.58
CA ALA A 488 -4.08 -34.63 -10.66
C ALA A 488 -3.01 -33.80 -9.92
N MET A 489 -2.37 -32.83 -10.59
CA MET A 489 -1.45 -31.86 -9.93
C MET A 489 -2.16 -31.01 -8.90
N LYS A 490 -3.39 -30.53 -9.21
CA LYS A 490 -4.21 -29.78 -8.26
C LYS A 490 -4.57 -30.61 -7.04
N GLU A 491 -4.96 -31.87 -7.21
CA GLU A 491 -5.26 -32.78 -6.09
C GLU A 491 -4.04 -33.03 -5.22
N LYS A 492 -2.86 -33.21 -5.83
CA LYS A 492 -1.63 -33.57 -5.13
C LYS A 492 -0.95 -32.40 -4.40
N TYR A 493 -0.99 -31.20 -4.96
CA TYR A 493 -0.22 -30.03 -4.49
C TYR A 493 -1.07 -28.80 -4.20
N GLY A 494 -2.38 -28.85 -4.40
CA GLY A 494 -3.29 -27.74 -4.12
C GLY A 494 -3.30 -27.39 -2.64
N ASP A 495 -3.22 -26.09 -2.35
CA ASP A 495 -3.26 -25.54 -1.00
C ASP A 495 -4.15 -24.30 -0.96
N GLU A 496 -4.44 -23.82 0.25
CA GLU A 496 -5.23 -22.62 0.43
C GLU A 496 -4.43 -21.36 0.03
N ARG A 497 -5.15 -20.36 -0.44
CA ARG A 497 -4.59 -19.03 -0.73
C ARG A 497 -4.03 -18.41 0.53
N ARG A 498 -2.87 -17.76 0.41
CA ARG A 498 -2.19 -17.03 1.50
C ARG A 498 -2.57 -15.54 1.51
N SER A 499 -2.59 -14.90 0.34
CA SER A 499 -2.94 -13.48 0.22
C SER A 499 -4.44 -13.27 0.12
N LYS A 500 -4.97 -12.28 0.85
CA LYS A 500 -6.39 -11.90 0.79
C LYS A 500 -6.61 -10.86 -0.30
N ILE A 501 -7.47 -11.15 -1.27
CA ILE A 501 -7.83 -10.21 -2.34
C ILE A 501 -8.96 -9.31 -1.88
N ILE A 502 -8.79 -8.00 -2.09
CA ILE A 502 -9.77 -6.95 -1.81
C ILE A 502 -10.11 -6.25 -3.13
N ASN A 503 -11.33 -6.45 -3.61
CA ASN A 503 -11.76 -6.03 -4.96
C ASN A 503 -12.09 -4.54 -5.10
N HIS A 504 -11.70 -3.69 -4.17
CA HIS A 504 -11.84 -2.26 -4.29
C HIS A 504 -10.49 -1.56 -4.15
N GLU A 505 -10.38 -0.40 -4.76
CA GLU A 505 -9.21 0.45 -4.59
C GLU A 505 -9.16 0.96 -3.15
N LEU A 506 -7.95 1.11 -2.63
CA LEU A 506 -7.74 1.82 -1.38
C LEU A 506 -8.30 3.23 -1.51
N GLY A 507 -9.40 3.51 -0.80
CA GLY A 507 -9.91 4.86 -0.65
C GLY A 507 -8.79 5.75 -0.13
N LYS A 508 -8.71 6.98 -0.61
CA LYS A 508 -7.86 8.01 0.01
C LYS A 508 -8.46 8.30 1.38
N PHE A 509 -8.06 7.53 2.40
CA PHE A 509 -8.39 7.90 3.78
C PHE A 509 -7.79 9.28 4.05
N SER A 510 -8.64 10.25 4.33
CA SER A 510 -8.18 11.51 4.89
C SER A 510 -7.72 11.21 6.33
N ASP A 511 -6.58 11.78 6.75
CA ASP A 511 -6.10 11.66 8.14
C ASP A 511 -7.19 12.08 9.14
N GLU A 512 -8.20 12.79 8.67
CA GLU A 512 -9.36 13.29 9.42
C GLU A 512 -10.35 12.20 9.84
N GLU A 513 -10.60 11.18 9.00
CA GLU A 513 -11.53 10.08 9.30
C GLU A 513 -11.06 9.17 10.45
N LEU A 514 -9.81 9.33 10.84
CA LEU A 514 -9.15 8.52 11.86
C LEU A 514 -9.09 9.20 13.21
N ILE A 515 -9.49 10.45 13.28
CA ILE A 515 -9.52 11.25 14.51
C ILE A 515 -10.94 11.17 15.05
N PRO A 516 -11.14 10.76 16.31
CA PRO A 516 -12.48 10.74 16.89
C PRO A 516 -13.07 12.15 16.90
N GLU A 517 -14.37 12.22 16.60
CA GLU A 517 -15.13 13.46 16.69
C GLU A 517 -15.45 13.73 18.16
N GLU A 518 -14.75 14.69 18.75
CA GLU A 518 -14.85 15.03 20.17
C GLU A 518 -15.09 16.55 20.34
N GLU A 519 -16.01 16.89 21.23
CA GLU A 519 -16.22 18.28 21.60
C GLU A 519 -15.08 18.79 22.49
N SER A 520 -14.49 19.88 22.07
CA SER A 520 -13.31 20.48 22.71
C SER A 520 -13.50 21.96 22.98
N VAL A 521 -12.81 22.44 24.00
CA VAL A 521 -12.66 23.87 24.31
C VAL A 521 -11.29 24.33 23.88
N ILE A 522 -11.25 25.28 22.98
CA ILE A 522 -10.04 25.95 22.52
C ILE A 522 -9.84 27.19 23.37
N LEU A 523 -8.69 27.30 24.01
CA LEU A 523 -8.29 28.47 24.80
C LEU A 523 -7.14 29.19 24.10
N LEU A 524 -7.26 30.53 23.97
CA LEU A 524 -6.24 31.41 23.45
C LEU A 524 -5.90 32.49 24.49
N THR A 525 -4.63 32.73 24.71
CA THR A 525 -4.18 33.82 25.62
C THR A 525 -3.82 35.08 24.85
N SER A 526 -3.77 36.20 25.53
CA SER A 526 -3.35 37.54 25.02
C SER A 526 -1.93 37.53 24.42
N GLU A 527 -1.07 36.63 24.89
CA GLU A 527 0.28 36.38 24.37
C GLU A 527 0.31 35.28 23.28
N ASN A 528 -0.83 34.94 22.70
CA ASN A 528 -0.97 33.96 21.62
C ASN A 528 -0.53 32.54 21.98
N TYR A 529 -0.72 32.06 23.23
CA TYR A 529 -0.64 30.65 23.56
C TYR A 529 -2.01 30.02 23.35
N ILE A 530 -2.02 28.89 22.65
CA ILE A 530 -3.24 28.18 22.30
C ILE A 530 -3.18 26.73 22.76
N LYS A 531 -4.32 26.20 23.20
CA LYS A 531 -4.47 24.77 23.50
C LYS A 531 -5.89 24.30 23.30
N ARG A 532 -6.04 23.00 23.22
CA ARG A 532 -7.31 22.29 23.15
C ARG A 532 -7.48 21.41 24.39
N THR A 533 -8.65 21.44 25.02
CA THR A 533 -9.03 20.58 26.13
C THR A 533 -10.41 19.98 25.87
N LEU A 534 -10.72 18.81 26.43
CA LEU A 534 -12.06 18.22 26.28
C LEU A 534 -13.08 19.00 27.13
N VAL A 535 -14.30 19.13 26.63
CA VAL A 535 -15.41 19.77 27.41
C VAL A 535 -15.67 19.00 28.71
N SER A 536 -15.52 17.66 28.72
CA SER A 536 -15.67 16.79 29.90
C SER A 536 -14.72 17.10 31.04
N ASP A 537 -13.56 17.73 30.78
CA ASP A 537 -12.58 18.09 31.80
C ASP A 537 -13.06 19.24 32.72
N TYR A 538 -14.08 20.02 32.28
CA TYR A 538 -14.67 21.13 33.03
C TYR A 538 -15.90 20.70 33.80
N ARG A 539 -15.81 20.61 35.15
CA ARG A 539 -16.93 20.31 36.01
C ARG A 539 -17.85 21.51 36.22
N ARG A 540 -19.19 21.31 36.15
CA ARG A 540 -20.19 22.34 36.42
C ARG A 540 -20.13 22.80 37.90
N GLN A 541 -20.19 24.10 38.14
CA GLN A 541 -20.21 24.73 39.45
C GLN A 541 -21.40 25.70 39.59
N ASN A 542 -21.87 25.93 40.84
CA ASN A 542 -22.91 26.93 41.09
C ASN A 542 -22.34 28.34 41.09
N ARG A 543 -23.19 29.36 40.87
CA ARG A 543 -22.82 30.76 40.91
C ARG A 543 -22.11 31.14 42.21
N GLY A 544 -21.10 31.99 42.14
CA GLY A 544 -20.34 32.45 43.34
C GLY A 544 -19.30 31.39 43.80
N GLY A 545 -19.00 30.36 43.03
CA GLY A 545 -17.88 29.44 43.24
C GLY A 545 -16.52 30.12 43.00
N LYS A 546 -15.42 29.56 43.57
CA LYS A 546 -14.06 30.07 43.42
C LYS A 546 -13.41 29.66 42.06
N GLY A 547 -14.01 28.84 41.24
CA GLY A 547 -13.44 28.33 39.99
C GLY A 547 -12.25 27.38 40.19
N LYS A 548 -11.77 26.79 39.09
CA LYS A 548 -10.54 26.00 39.01
C LYS A 548 -9.54 26.66 38.12
N ARG A 549 -8.26 26.38 38.29
CA ARG A 549 -7.22 26.89 37.44
C ARG A 549 -7.31 26.20 36.07
N GLY A 550 -7.67 26.97 35.02
CA GLY A 550 -7.88 26.47 33.67
C GLY A 550 -6.63 26.50 32.79
N MET A 551 -5.62 27.32 33.17
CA MET A 551 -4.35 27.38 32.46
C MET A 551 -3.27 28.02 33.37
N THR A 552 -2.03 27.57 33.23
CA THR A 552 -0.88 28.27 33.87
C THR A 552 -0.38 29.32 32.88
N THR A 553 -0.55 30.58 33.25
CA THR A 553 -0.08 31.75 32.46
C THR A 553 1.17 32.34 33.10
N LYS A 554 1.91 33.15 32.36
CA LYS A 554 2.94 34.07 32.92
C LYS A 554 2.22 35.19 33.67
N GLU A 555 2.92 35.95 34.53
CA GLU A 555 2.33 37.00 35.37
C GLU A 555 1.50 38.05 34.62
N GLU A 556 1.79 38.32 33.30
CA GLU A 556 1.08 39.32 32.50
C GLU A 556 0.22 38.69 31.37
N ASP A 557 0.16 37.34 31.21
CA ASP A 557 -0.59 36.66 30.16
C ASP A 557 -1.97 36.22 30.65
N VAL A 558 -3.04 36.59 29.96
CA VAL A 558 -4.43 36.33 30.33
C VAL A 558 -5.17 35.57 29.23
N ILE A 559 -6.18 34.76 29.57
CA ILE A 559 -7.02 34.10 28.56
C ILE A 559 -7.92 35.14 27.90
N ASP A 560 -7.80 35.26 26.58
CA ASP A 560 -8.52 36.22 25.76
C ASP A 560 -9.71 35.64 25.02
N GLN A 561 -9.58 34.37 24.50
CA GLN A 561 -10.64 33.73 23.75
C GLN A 561 -10.92 32.29 24.26
N VAL A 562 -12.20 31.94 24.26
CA VAL A 562 -12.72 30.61 24.59
C VAL A 562 -13.68 30.20 23.46
N VAL A 563 -13.40 29.12 22.76
CA VAL A 563 -14.23 28.63 21.64
C VAL A 563 -14.50 27.14 21.82
N GLN A 564 -15.75 26.75 21.78
CA GLN A 564 -16.15 25.34 21.71
C GLN A 564 -16.23 24.90 20.23
N ALA A 565 -15.60 23.79 19.88
CA ALA A 565 -15.61 23.24 18.53
C ALA A 565 -15.45 21.73 18.56
N SER A 566 -16.05 21.01 17.59
CA SER A 566 -15.74 19.62 17.31
C SER A 566 -14.30 19.53 16.79
N SER A 567 -13.63 18.40 17.08
CA SER A 567 -12.28 18.12 16.55
C SER A 567 -12.20 18.28 15.04
N HIS A 568 -13.28 18.01 14.29
CA HIS A 568 -13.34 18.07 12.85
C HIS A 568 -13.74 19.44 12.25
N ASP A 569 -14.13 20.38 13.09
CA ASP A 569 -14.46 21.74 12.64
C ASP A 569 -13.21 22.47 12.16
N TYR A 570 -13.40 23.42 11.24
CA TYR A 570 -12.38 24.40 10.93
C TYR A 570 -12.40 25.53 11.95
N LEU A 571 -11.24 26.00 12.32
CA LEU A 571 -11.03 27.20 13.10
C LEU A 571 -10.47 28.29 12.18
N LEU A 572 -11.19 29.40 12.09
CA LEU A 572 -10.78 30.60 11.36
C LEU A 572 -10.16 31.58 12.38
N PHE A 573 -8.87 31.81 12.24
CA PHE A 573 -8.12 32.71 13.11
C PHE A 573 -7.99 34.09 12.46
N PHE A 574 -8.46 35.12 13.13
CA PHE A 574 -8.32 36.47 12.67
C PHE A 574 -7.32 37.23 13.55
N THR A 575 -6.54 38.13 12.95
CA THR A 575 -5.48 38.79 13.63
C THR A 575 -5.74 40.31 13.78
N ASN A 576 -5.07 40.94 14.75
CA ASN A 576 -5.09 42.41 14.95
C ASN A 576 -4.71 43.15 13.68
N MET A 577 -3.90 42.58 12.81
CA MET A 577 -3.49 43.15 11.51
C MET A 577 -4.52 42.91 10.38
N GLY A 578 -5.70 42.36 10.70
CA GLY A 578 -6.75 42.12 9.72
C GLY A 578 -6.47 40.99 8.75
N ARG A 579 -5.66 40.00 9.12
CA ARG A 579 -5.44 38.76 8.36
C ARG A 579 -6.30 37.60 8.90
N ILE A 580 -6.51 36.57 8.05
CA ILE A 580 -7.23 35.34 8.39
C ILE A 580 -6.37 34.14 8.06
N PHE A 581 -6.39 33.13 8.95
CA PHE A 581 -5.81 31.80 8.78
C PHE A 581 -6.85 30.72 9.03
N ARG A 582 -6.62 29.50 8.56
CA ARG A 582 -7.52 28.37 8.75
C ARG A 582 -6.75 27.12 9.17
N LEU A 583 -7.18 26.46 10.25
CA LEU A 583 -6.72 25.15 10.72
C LEU A 583 -7.93 24.25 11.06
N LYS A 584 -7.71 22.96 11.12
CA LYS A 584 -8.65 22.02 11.75
C LYS A 584 -8.50 22.08 13.27
N ALA A 585 -9.59 21.91 14.01
CA ALA A 585 -9.54 21.97 15.48
C ALA A 585 -8.63 20.89 16.08
N TYR A 586 -8.55 19.70 15.46
CA TYR A 586 -7.63 18.62 15.89
C TYR A 586 -6.15 18.98 15.70
N GLU A 587 -5.79 19.91 14.84
CA GLU A 587 -4.41 20.38 14.64
C GLU A 587 -3.93 21.22 15.81
N VAL A 588 -4.86 21.77 16.61
CA VAL A 588 -4.52 22.45 17.86
C VAL A 588 -4.15 21.39 18.90
N PRO A 589 -2.93 21.43 19.48
CA PRO A 589 -2.47 20.42 20.42
C PRO A 589 -3.38 20.27 21.65
N ALA A 590 -3.73 19.03 21.97
CA ALA A 590 -4.45 18.73 23.21
C ALA A 590 -3.52 18.92 24.42
N ALA A 591 -4.03 19.48 25.48
CA ALA A 591 -3.29 19.73 26.71
C ALA A 591 -4.20 19.65 27.96
N SER A 592 -3.61 19.33 29.12
CA SER A 592 -4.34 19.32 30.37
C SER A 592 -4.84 20.71 30.78
N LEU A 593 -5.82 20.76 31.70
CA LEU A 593 -6.40 22.03 32.17
C LEU A 593 -5.33 23.01 32.66
N SER A 594 -4.33 22.58 33.38
CA SER A 594 -3.27 23.43 33.96
C SER A 594 -2.11 23.74 33.01
N ALA A 595 -2.01 23.06 31.84
CA ALA A 595 -0.89 23.27 30.91
C ALA A 595 -0.98 24.64 30.23
N LYS A 596 0.18 25.23 29.88
CA LYS A 596 0.30 26.55 29.22
C LYS A 596 -0.17 26.54 27.75
N GLY A 597 -0.17 25.37 27.08
CA GLY A 597 -0.40 25.28 25.64
C GLY A 597 0.87 25.59 24.82
N VAL A 598 0.69 25.81 23.53
CA VAL A 598 1.77 26.10 22.55
C VAL A 598 1.60 27.50 21.98
N ALA A 599 2.70 28.16 21.61
CA ALA A 599 2.64 29.46 20.93
C ALA A 599 2.00 29.30 19.54
N ALA A 600 1.02 30.12 19.21
CA ALA A 600 0.27 30.07 17.95
C ALA A 600 1.17 30.26 16.72
N VAL A 601 2.32 30.92 16.84
CA VAL A 601 3.33 31.03 15.77
C VAL A 601 3.88 29.66 15.31
N ASN A 602 3.81 28.63 16.16
CA ASN A 602 4.19 27.25 15.79
C ASN A 602 3.14 26.55 14.92
N LEU A 603 1.92 27.09 14.86
CA LEU A 603 0.80 26.54 14.10
C LEU A 603 0.46 27.41 12.89
N LEU A 604 0.62 28.74 13.00
CA LEU A 604 0.26 29.75 12.02
C LEU A 604 1.48 30.60 11.65
N GLN A 605 1.59 30.97 10.38
CA GLN A 605 2.68 31.86 9.90
C GLN A 605 2.38 33.33 10.23
N LEU A 606 2.42 33.66 11.52
CA LEU A 606 2.23 35.01 12.00
C LEU A 606 3.45 35.92 11.73
N GLN A 607 3.21 37.19 11.48
CA GLN A 607 4.25 38.21 11.36
C GLN A 607 4.70 38.70 12.75
N PRO A 608 5.86 39.36 12.86
CA PRO A 608 6.22 40.05 14.09
C PRO A 608 5.09 40.98 14.53
N GLU A 609 4.82 41.08 15.85
CA GLU A 609 3.73 41.87 16.45
C GLU A 609 2.30 41.46 16.04
N GLU A 610 2.12 40.41 15.25
CA GLU A 610 0.79 39.92 14.86
C GLU A 610 0.22 39.02 15.95
N LYS A 611 -0.97 39.40 16.45
CA LYS A 611 -1.70 38.67 17.49
C LYS A 611 -3.06 38.20 16.96
N ILE A 612 -3.48 36.98 17.37
CA ILE A 612 -4.82 36.49 17.10
C ILE A 612 -5.80 37.24 17.98
N THR A 613 -6.84 37.82 17.37
CA THR A 613 -7.86 38.61 18.06
C THR A 613 -9.24 37.95 18.05
N ALA A 614 -9.49 37.05 17.14
CA ALA A 614 -10.74 36.29 17.13
C ALA A 614 -10.54 34.90 16.53
N ILE A 615 -11.23 33.93 17.10
CA ILE A 615 -11.33 32.56 16.57
C ILE A 615 -12.81 32.29 16.28
N ILE A 616 -13.11 31.85 15.05
CA ILE A 616 -14.47 31.48 14.65
C ILE A 616 -14.47 30.00 14.28
N LYS A 617 -15.43 29.28 14.83
CA LYS A 617 -15.79 27.94 14.41
C LYS A 617 -16.47 28.01 13.03
N HIS A 618 -16.01 27.14 12.12
CA HIS A 618 -16.65 26.90 10.84
C HIS A 618 -16.87 25.39 10.71
N GLU A 619 -18.09 24.97 10.81
CA GLU A 619 -18.47 23.55 10.79
C GLU A 619 -18.06 22.88 9.46
N LYS A 620 -17.64 21.63 9.52
CA LYS A 620 -17.15 20.85 8.37
C LYS A 620 -18.09 20.89 7.15
N ASN A 621 -19.41 20.84 7.41
CA ASN A 621 -20.45 20.81 6.37
C ASN A 621 -21.24 22.13 6.27
N ALA A 622 -20.73 23.24 6.83
CA ALA A 622 -21.42 24.50 6.78
C ALA A 622 -21.48 25.02 5.33
N ASN A 623 -22.66 25.48 4.92
CA ASN A 623 -22.84 26.12 3.63
C ASN A 623 -22.01 27.42 3.57
N GLU A 624 -21.36 27.71 2.43
CA GLU A 624 -20.56 28.93 2.21
C GLU A 624 -21.44 30.18 2.00
N ASP A 625 -22.76 30.03 2.07
CA ASP A 625 -23.71 31.14 2.00
C ASP A 625 -23.65 32.04 3.24
N GLY A 626 -23.96 33.29 3.06
CA GLY A 626 -23.95 34.31 4.12
C GLY A 626 -22.71 35.16 4.11
N TYR A 627 -22.52 35.89 5.20
CA TYR A 627 -21.50 36.93 5.34
C TYR A 627 -20.72 36.78 6.63
N LEU A 628 -19.46 37.27 6.65
CA LEU A 628 -18.73 37.56 7.87
C LEU A 628 -18.90 39.07 8.17
N PHE A 629 -19.54 39.33 9.28
CA PHE A 629 -19.69 40.67 9.82
C PHE A 629 -18.58 40.95 10.83
N MET A 630 -17.81 42.01 10.64
CA MET A 630 -16.61 42.36 11.39
C MET A 630 -16.76 43.66 12.10
N ALA A 631 -16.21 43.78 13.31
CA ALA A 631 -16.14 45.01 14.04
C ALA A 631 -14.75 45.25 14.63
N THR A 632 -14.28 46.49 14.58
CA THR A 632 -13.00 46.93 15.15
C THR A 632 -13.18 47.57 16.53
N LYS A 633 -12.12 47.66 17.30
CA LYS A 633 -12.07 48.29 18.61
C LYS A 633 -12.52 49.75 18.60
N LYS A 634 -12.23 50.49 17.51
CA LYS A 634 -12.66 51.86 17.31
C LYS A 634 -14.06 52.01 16.68
N GLY A 635 -14.80 50.91 16.51
CA GLY A 635 -16.21 50.90 16.08
C GLY A 635 -16.44 50.98 14.59
N THR A 636 -15.45 50.64 13.76
CA THR A 636 -15.60 50.43 12.34
C THR A 636 -16.19 49.01 12.10
N VAL A 637 -17.16 48.86 11.17
CA VAL A 637 -17.79 47.59 10.82
C VAL A 637 -17.66 47.31 9.33
N LYS A 638 -17.65 46.03 8.99
CA LYS A 638 -17.55 45.54 7.62
C LYS A 638 -18.35 44.26 7.44
N LYS A 639 -18.98 44.10 6.29
CA LYS A 639 -19.67 42.86 5.88
C LYS A 639 -19.01 42.30 4.60
N THR A 640 -18.59 41.02 4.60
CA THR A 640 -17.93 40.35 3.46
C THR A 640 -18.54 38.99 3.25
N PRO A 641 -18.85 38.56 2.00
CA PRO A 641 -19.34 37.22 1.73
C PRO A 641 -18.39 36.12 2.22
N VAL A 642 -18.92 35.04 2.83
CA VAL A 642 -18.11 33.90 3.34
C VAL A 642 -17.29 33.28 2.23
N LYS A 643 -17.84 33.11 1.03
CA LYS A 643 -17.18 32.57 -0.16
C LYS A 643 -15.87 33.27 -0.53
N ASP A 644 -15.71 34.56 -0.17
CA ASP A 644 -14.48 35.30 -0.43
C ASP A 644 -13.29 34.78 0.40
N TYR A 645 -13.55 33.88 1.40
CA TYR A 645 -12.58 33.25 2.26
C TYR A 645 -12.48 31.73 2.08
N ALA A 646 -13.10 31.16 1.02
CA ALA A 646 -13.09 29.72 0.74
C ALA A 646 -11.67 29.15 0.61
N ASN A 647 -10.72 29.93 0.06
CA ASN A 647 -9.34 29.50 -0.19
C ASN A 647 -8.35 30.28 0.68
N VAL A 648 -8.36 29.99 1.99
CA VAL A 648 -7.36 30.52 2.92
C VAL A 648 -6.08 29.71 2.81
N ARG A 649 -4.97 30.36 2.43
CA ARG A 649 -3.64 29.75 2.32
C ARG A 649 -2.93 29.71 3.68
N THR A 650 -1.90 28.87 3.80
CA THR A 650 -1.10 28.73 5.02
C THR A 650 -0.39 30.02 5.45
N ASN A 651 -0.08 30.92 4.51
CA ASN A 651 0.51 32.23 4.78
C ASN A 651 -0.55 33.29 5.13
N GLY A 652 -1.82 32.94 5.26
CA GLY A 652 -2.92 33.83 5.57
C GLY A 652 -3.40 34.67 4.40
N LEU A 653 -4.58 35.29 4.57
CA LEU A 653 -5.19 36.24 3.63
C LEU A 653 -5.57 37.55 4.35
N ILE A 654 -5.62 38.67 3.63
CA ILE A 654 -6.18 39.92 4.15
C ILE A 654 -7.70 39.76 4.29
N ALA A 655 -8.22 40.00 5.51
CA ALA A 655 -9.63 39.99 5.85
C ALA A 655 -10.26 41.38 5.85
N ILE A 656 -9.54 42.40 6.33
CA ILE A 656 -9.97 43.82 6.39
C ILE A 656 -8.74 44.71 6.33
N LYS A 657 -8.86 45.87 5.67
CA LYS A 657 -7.85 46.94 5.78
C LYS A 657 -8.18 47.81 6.99
N LEU A 658 -7.28 47.90 7.93
CA LEU A 658 -7.43 48.67 9.18
C LEU A 658 -6.91 50.09 9.06
N ASP A 659 -7.43 50.99 9.90
CA ASP A 659 -6.89 52.29 10.13
C ASP A 659 -5.71 52.22 11.11
N GLU A 660 -4.85 53.24 11.09
CA GLU A 660 -3.74 53.34 12.00
C GLU A 660 -4.18 53.32 13.48
N GLY A 661 -3.59 52.37 14.22
CA GLY A 661 -3.91 52.15 15.63
C GLY A 661 -5.30 51.60 15.92
N ASP A 662 -6.02 51.00 14.93
CA ASP A 662 -7.23 50.25 15.14
C ASP A 662 -6.93 48.74 15.05
N GLU A 663 -7.78 47.94 15.68
CA GLU A 663 -7.63 46.51 15.77
C GLU A 663 -8.95 45.78 15.37
N LEU A 664 -8.85 44.76 14.53
CA LEU A 664 -9.99 43.84 14.29
C LEU A 664 -10.17 42.93 15.51
N ARG A 665 -11.38 42.91 16.10
CA ARG A 665 -11.65 42.18 17.35
C ARG A 665 -12.81 41.21 17.27
N TRP A 666 -13.93 41.59 16.65
CA TRP A 666 -15.14 40.76 16.61
C TRP A 666 -15.51 40.43 15.19
N ILE A 667 -15.77 39.15 14.97
CA ILE A 667 -16.24 38.63 13.70
C ILE A 667 -17.37 37.61 13.98
N LYS A 668 -18.47 37.74 13.27
CA LYS A 668 -19.60 36.82 13.34
C LYS A 668 -20.10 36.44 11.95
N ARG A 669 -20.63 35.25 11.81
CA ARG A 669 -21.31 34.83 10.59
C ARG A 669 -22.75 35.35 10.59
N THR A 670 -23.23 35.93 9.47
CA THR A 670 -24.57 36.46 9.30
C THR A 670 -25.25 35.95 8.04
N THR A 671 -26.57 36.03 8.01
CA THR A 671 -27.40 35.60 6.86
C THR A 671 -27.60 36.70 5.83
N GLY A 672 -27.33 37.95 6.15
CA GLY A 672 -27.66 39.13 5.35
C GLY A 672 -28.89 39.89 5.85
N GLU A 673 -29.65 39.28 6.75
CA GLU A 673 -30.94 39.81 7.28
C GLU A 673 -30.87 40.11 8.79
N ASN A 674 -29.76 39.82 9.46
CA ASN A 674 -29.65 39.85 10.92
C ASN A 674 -29.54 41.28 11.45
N ASP A 675 -30.04 41.51 12.65
CA ASP A 675 -29.66 42.70 13.43
C ASP A 675 -28.32 42.46 14.14
N VAL A 676 -27.49 43.48 14.17
CA VAL A 676 -26.21 43.50 14.86
C VAL A 676 -26.29 44.39 16.09
N ILE A 677 -25.80 43.93 17.23
CA ILE A 677 -25.68 44.69 18.45
C ILE A 677 -24.20 44.92 18.79
N ILE A 678 -23.82 46.17 18.98
CA ILE A 678 -22.46 46.54 19.36
C ILE A 678 -22.53 47.22 20.73
N SER A 679 -21.68 46.83 21.65
CA SER A 679 -21.64 47.29 23.02
C SER A 679 -20.28 47.88 23.39
N THR A 680 -20.29 48.89 24.30
CA THR A 680 -19.08 49.62 24.67
C THR A 680 -18.71 49.42 26.13
N SER A 681 -17.45 49.67 26.49
CA SER A 681 -16.91 49.58 27.85
C SER A 681 -17.63 50.53 28.85
N ALA A 682 -18.12 51.66 28.37
CA ALA A 682 -18.92 52.63 29.15
C ALA A 682 -20.41 52.19 29.32
N GLY A 683 -20.76 50.96 28.90
CA GLY A 683 -22.09 50.35 29.10
C GLY A 683 -23.16 50.89 28.14
N GLN A 684 -22.81 51.38 26.95
CA GLN A 684 -23.73 51.71 25.87
C GLN A 684 -23.88 50.52 24.93
N ALA A 685 -25.03 50.36 24.24
CA ALA A 685 -25.22 49.43 23.17
C ALA A 685 -26.04 50.02 22.03
N ILE A 686 -25.70 49.70 20.79
CA ILE A 686 -26.46 50.09 19.59
C ILE A 686 -26.85 48.81 18.84
N ARG A 687 -28.15 48.67 18.50
CA ARG A 687 -28.66 47.60 17.64
C ARG A 687 -29.06 48.23 16.31
N PHE A 688 -28.66 47.62 15.19
CA PHE A 688 -29.03 48.06 13.85
C PHE A 688 -29.06 46.87 12.90
N ASN A 689 -29.81 47.00 11.78
CA ASN A 689 -29.86 45.92 10.80
C ASN A 689 -28.58 45.90 9.96
N GLU A 690 -28.06 44.68 9.68
CA GLU A 690 -26.85 44.53 8.85
C GLU A 690 -27.01 45.00 7.41
N LYS A 691 -28.26 45.18 6.91
CA LYS A 691 -28.53 45.80 5.60
C LYS A 691 -28.04 47.23 5.49
N ASP A 692 -27.93 47.93 6.61
CA ASP A 692 -27.33 49.27 6.66
C ASP A 692 -25.82 49.23 6.30
N THR A 693 -25.21 48.04 6.27
CA THR A 693 -23.81 47.84 5.88
C THR A 693 -23.78 47.03 4.57
N ARG A 694 -23.45 47.72 3.46
CA ARG A 694 -23.33 47.01 2.16
C ARG A 694 -22.20 45.97 2.20
N PRO A 695 -22.34 44.85 1.45
CA PRO A 695 -21.26 43.89 1.27
C PRO A 695 -20.04 44.56 0.62
N MET A 696 -18.84 44.20 1.12
CA MET A 696 -17.55 44.78 0.68
C MET A 696 -16.53 43.68 0.46
N SER A 697 -15.57 43.91 -0.46
CA SER A 697 -14.47 43.00 -0.74
C SER A 697 -13.53 42.83 0.46
N ARG A 698 -12.71 41.78 0.47
CA ARG A 698 -11.76 41.47 1.56
C ARG A 698 -10.85 42.63 1.94
N SER A 699 -10.32 43.36 0.97
CA SER A 699 -9.38 44.45 1.18
C SER A 699 -10.02 45.81 1.53
N ALA A 700 -11.35 45.88 1.65
CA ALA A 700 -12.04 47.11 2.01
C ALA A 700 -11.83 47.47 3.50
N ARG A 701 -11.85 48.77 3.83
CA ARG A 701 -11.69 49.31 5.18
C ARG A 701 -12.93 49.13 6.07
N GLY A 702 -14.13 49.21 5.53
CA GLY A 702 -15.37 49.21 6.30
C GLY A 702 -16.00 50.60 6.47
N VAL A 703 -17.01 50.68 7.33
CA VAL A 703 -17.80 51.90 7.61
C VAL A 703 -18.04 52.08 9.11
N ARG A 704 -18.38 53.23 9.60
CA ARG A 704 -18.67 53.48 11.01
C ARG A 704 -19.90 52.70 11.49
N GLY A 705 -19.74 51.82 12.49
CA GLY A 705 -20.80 51.07 13.15
C GLY A 705 -21.41 51.78 14.35
N VAL A 706 -20.55 52.31 15.23
CA VAL A 706 -20.91 53.05 16.45
C VAL A 706 -20.05 54.31 16.59
N ARG A 707 -20.60 55.33 17.19
CA ARG A 707 -19.85 56.55 17.60
C ARG A 707 -19.49 56.43 19.07
N LEU A 708 -18.18 56.25 19.33
CA LEU A 708 -17.65 56.11 20.67
C LEU A 708 -17.55 57.49 21.38
N ARG A 709 -17.72 57.53 22.69
CA ARG A 709 -17.39 58.62 23.56
C ARG A 709 -15.88 58.76 23.81
N PRO A 710 -15.34 59.88 24.30
CA PRO A 710 -13.96 59.93 24.71
C PRO A 710 -13.61 58.80 25.71
N ASN A 711 -12.48 58.17 25.54
CA ASN A 711 -12.00 57.02 26.35
C ASN A 711 -12.91 55.81 26.40
N ASP A 712 -13.82 55.66 25.44
CA ASP A 712 -14.67 54.45 25.29
C ASP A 712 -14.16 53.54 24.14
N SER A 713 -14.45 52.31 24.26
CA SER A 713 -14.07 51.30 23.23
C SER A 713 -15.18 50.24 23.05
N VAL A 714 -15.26 49.64 21.91
CA VAL A 714 -16.13 48.46 21.70
C VAL A 714 -15.61 47.33 22.56
N VAL A 715 -16.52 46.63 23.24
CA VAL A 715 -16.24 45.45 24.10
C VAL A 715 -17.04 44.22 23.70
N GLY A 716 -17.90 44.33 22.72
CA GLY A 716 -18.67 43.23 22.18
C GLY A 716 -19.44 43.61 20.92
N MET A 717 -19.47 42.70 19.95
CA MET A 717 -20.34 42.77 18.79
C MET A 717 -20.96 41.36 18.64
N ASP A 718 -22.28 41.36 18.55
CA ASP A 718 -22.98 40.09 18.36
C ASP A 718 -24.20 40.25 17.43
N ILE A 719 -24.81 39.11 17.07
CA ILE A 719 -25.91 39.05 16.13
C ILE A 719 -27.20 38.73 16.90
N VAL A 720 -28.26 39.39 16.51
CA VAL A 720 -29.61 39.13 17.01
C VAL A 720 -30.36 38.34 15.97
N THR A 721 -30.73 37.12 16.34
CA THR A 721 -31.50 36.20 15.49
C THR A 721 -32.98 36.15 15.84
N GLY A 722 -33.38 36.61 17.05
CA GLY A 722 -34.75 36.67 17.50
C GLY A 722 -34.92 37.59 18.72
N ASP A 723 -36.13 38.05 18.97
CA ASP A 723 -36.48 38.92 20.11
C ASP A 723 -36.59 38.14 21.45
N ASP A 724 -36.63 36.82 21.43
CA ASP A 724 -36.60 35.91 22.58
C ASP A 724 -35.21 35.72 23.17
N GLN A 725 -34.16 36.08 22.44
CA GLN A 725 -32.79 36.06 22.90
C GLN A 725 -32.58 36.99 24.09
N THR A 726 -31.55 36.67 24.88
CA THR A 726 -31.09 37.53 25.97
C THR A 726 -29.64 37.94 25.76
N LEU A 727 -29.32 39.16 26.22
CA LEU A 727 -27.96 39.72 26.16
C LEU A 727 -27.31 39.47 27.51
N LEU A 728 -26.22 38.70 27.55
CA LEU A 728 -25.37 38.51 28.71
C LEU A 728 -24.37 39.66 28.78
N VAL A 729 -24.40 40.41 29.86
CA VAL A 729 -23.50 41.54 30.13
C VAL A 729 -22.63 41.18 31.32
N VAL A 730 -21.33 41.23 31.19
CA VAL A 730 -20.37 40.92 32.27
C VAL A 730 -19.36 42.04 32.43
N SER A 731 -19.09 42.43 33.68
CA SER A 731 -18.18 43.47 34.06
C SER A 731 -16.88 42.89 34.62
N GLU A 732 -15.86 43.71 34.63
CA GLU A 732 -14.49 43.43 35.08
C GLU A 732 -14.44 42.77 36.46
N LYS A 733 -15.25 43.27 37.42
CA LYS A 733 -15.25 42.76 38.81
C LYS A 733 -16.24 41.61 39.06
N GLY A 734 -16.57 40.80 38.03
CA GLY A 734 -17.35 39.56 38.16
C GLY A 734 -18.84 39.78 38.39
N PHE A 735 -19.41 40.92 38.07
CA PHE A 735 -20.85 41.16 38.05
C PHE A 735 -21.39 40.84 36.67
N GLY A 736 -22.59 40.24 36.61
CA GLY A 736 -23.25 39.91 35.37
C GLY A 736 -24.76 39.89 35.45
N LYS A 737 -25.41 40.00 34.33
CA LYS A 737 -26.87 39.95 34.19
C LYS A 737 -27.23 39.48 32.77
N ARG A 738 -28.42 38.95 32.62
CA ARG A 738 -29.07 38.79 31.35
C ARG A 738 -30.11 39.90 31.15
N THR A 739 -30.29 40.39 29.95
CA THR A 739 -31.30 41.41 29.57
C THR A 739 -31.97 40.95 28.28
N LYS A 740 -33.29 41.03 28.16
CA LYS A 740 -33.98 40.71 26.91
C LYS A 740 -33.54 41.58 25.79
N VAL A 741 -33.24 41.01 24.62
CA VAL A 741 -32.81 41.75 23.43
C VAL A 741 -33.91 42.66 22.92
N SER A 742 -35.19 42.32 23.12
CA SER A 742 -36.34 43.18 22.82
C SER A 742 -36.30 44.57 23.53
N ASN A 743 -35.54 44.69 24.62
CA ASN A 743 -35.29 45.97 25.28
C ASN A 743 -34.35 46.89 24.52
N PHE A 744 -33.74 46.45 23.43
CA PHE A 744 -32.86 47.25 22.59
C PHE A 744 -33.49 47.46 21.21
N PRO A 745 -34.19 48.64 21.01
CA PRO A 745 -34.78 48.95 19.71
C PRO A 745 -33.72 49.06 18.63
N SER A 746 -34.08 48.67 17.40
CA SER A 746 -33.18 48.81 16.24
C SER A 746 -33.09 50.28 15.80
N HIS A 747 -31.91 50.78 15.56
CA HIS A 747 -31.56 52.14 15.13
C HIS A 747 -30.75 52.12 13.82
N LYS A 748 -30.50 53.23 13.21
CA LYS A 748 -29.48 53.31 12.14
C LYS A 748 -28.08 53.24 12.71
N ARG A 749 -27.15 52.55 11.99
CA ARG A 749 -25.71 52.46 12.41
C ARG A 749 -25.05 53.85 12.57
N GLY A 750 -23.96 53.87 13.35
CA GLY A 750 -23.13 55.06 13.53
C GLY A 750 -23.62 56.07 14.59
N GLY A 751 -24.69 55.71 15.35
CA GLY A 751 -25.16 56.43 16.54
C GLY A 751 -24.33 56.10 17.79
N VAL A 752 -24.60 56.80 18.94
CA VAL A 752 -23.97 56.55 20.23
C VAL A 752 -24.54 55.36 20.99
N GLY A 753 -25.74 54.87 20.56
CA GLY A 753 -26.45 53.80 21.26
C GLY A 753 -27.21 54.24 22.51
N ILE A 754 -27.78 53.28 23.24
CA ILE A 754 -28.54 53.45 24.47
C ILE A 754 -27.89 52.69 25.63
N LYS A 755 -28.21 53.06 26.88
CA LYS A 755 -27.62 52.45 28.08
C LYS A 755 -27.97 50.98 28.19
N ALA A 756 -26.99 50.11 28.25
CA ALA A 756 -27.10 48.64 28.40
C ALA A 756 -26.79 48.16 29.83
N ALA A 757 -25.90 48.87 30.54
CA ALA A 757 -25.59 48.58 31.93
C ALA A 757 -25.21 49.87 32.67
N VAL A 758 -25.31 49.85 34.01
CA VAL A 758 -24.77 50.88 34.89
C VAL A 758 -23.36 50.48 35.33
N VAL A 759 -22.38 51.26 34.87
CA VAL A 759 -20.98 51.08 35.24
C VAL A 759 -20.68 51.93 36.50
N THR A 760 -20.14 51.29 37.51
CA THR A 760 -19.80 51.92 38.84
C THR A 760 -18.39 51.48 39.27
N ALA A 761 -17.81 52.13 40.26
CA ALA A 761 -16.56 51.72 40.87
C ALA A 761 -16.63 50.26 41.45
N LYS A 762 -17.86 49.82 41.83
CA LYS A 762 -18.10 48.48 42.38
C LYS A 762 -18.05 47.39 41.30
N THR A 763 -18.52 47.67 40.08
CA THR A 763 -18.61 46.72 38.98
C THR A 763 -17.39 46.76 38.07
N GLY A 764 -16.69 47.87 38.01
CA GLY A 764 -15.72 48.13 36.97
C GLY A 764 -16.41 48.32 35.58
N PRO A 765 -15.63 48.58 34.51
CA PRO A 765 -16.12 48.71 33.13
C PRO A 765 -16.74 47.37 32.66
N ILE A 766 -17.55 47.42 31.63
CA ILE A 766 -18.03 46.25 30.93
C ILE A 766 -16.89 45.65 30.11
N ILE A 767 -16.69 44.34 30.19
CA ILE A 767 -15.62 43.65 29.49
C ILE A 767 -16.15 42.77 28.34
N SER A 768 -17.38 42.21 28.49
CA SER A 768 -17.97 41.42 27.47
C SER A 768 -19.49 41.52 27.42
N VAL A 769 -20.03 41.50 26.24
CA VAL A 769 -21.46 41.49 25.98
C VAL A 769 -21.71 40.49 24.83
N GLN A 770 -22.55 39.46 25.09
CA GLN A 770 -22.84 38.43 24.11
C GLN A 770 -24.33 38.12 24.08
N THR A 771 -24.91 37.83 22.92
CA THR A 771 -26.25 37.30 22.79
C THR A 771 -26.29 35.79 23.18
N ILE A 772 -27.35 35.37 23.81
CA ILE A 772 -27.58 33.99 24.19
C ILE A 772 -28.74 33.44 23.37
N ASP A 773 -28.45 32.45 22.56
CA ASP A 773 -29.47 31.67 21.88
C ASP A 773 -30.16 30.68 22.84
N PRO A 774 -31.42 30.30 22.61
CA PRO A 774 -32.17 29.40 23.50
C PRO A 774 -31.48 28.03 23.74
N GLU A 775 -30.70 27.58 22.79
CA GLU A 775 -29.98 26.28 22.83
C GLU A 775 -28.72 26.31 23.73
N ILE A 776 -28.25 27.51 24.09
CA ILE A 776 -27.08 27.69 24.94
C ILE A 776 -27.53 27.67 26.41
N THR A 777 -27.02 26.71 27.16
CA THR A 777 -27.40 26.46 28.54
C THR A 777 -26.36 26.89 29.55
N GLU A 778 -25.09 27.05 29.15
CA GLU A 778 -23.98 27.24 30.07
C GLU A 778 -23.02 28.31 29.58
N ALA A 779 -22.29 28.91 30.53
CA ALA A 779 -21.21 29.85 30.30
C ALA A 779 -19.94 29.45 31.06
N LEU A 780 -18.79 29.55 30.42
CA LEU A 780 -17.47 29.41 31.02
C LEU A 780 -16.88 30.83 31.19
N LEU A 781 -16.68 31.28 32.41
CA LEU A 781 -16.01 32.54 32.71
C LEU A 781 -14.57 32.28 33.11
N VAL A 782 -13.67 33.12 32.67
CA VAL A 782 -12.23 33.00 32.93
C VAL A 782 -11.73 34.34 33.50
N SER A 783 -10.93 34.28 34.58
CA SER A 783 -10.27 35.45 35.16
C SER A 783 -8.86 35.66 34.60
N GLN A 784 -8.28 36.85 34.82
CA GLN A 784 -6.91 37.20 34.42
C GLN A 784 -5.88 36.24 35.02
N ASN A 785 -6.07 35.81 36.27
CA ASN A 785 -5.19 34.83 36.94
C ASN A 785 -5.48 33.38 36.54
N GLY A 786 -6.29 33.13 35.48
CA GLY A 786 -6.58 31.82 34.93
C GLY A 786 -7.55 30.99 35.74
N GLN A 787 -8.31 31.59 36.67
CA GLN A 787 -9.41 30.87 37.34
C GLN A 787 -10.58 30.70 36.36
N THR A 788 -11.17 29.52 36.32
CA THR A 788 -12.33 29.22 35.43
C THR A 788 -13.52 28.78 36.26
N ILE A 789 -14.74 29.24 35.90
CA ILE A 789 -15.98 28.78 36.45
C ILE A 789 -16.97 28.43 35.32
N ARG A 790 -17.59 27.26 35.37
CA ARG A 790 -18.69 26.85 34.46
C ARG A 790 -20.02 27.06 35.21
N LEU A 791 -20.90 27.86 34.62
CA LEU A 791 -22.18 28.28 35.22
C LEU A 791 -23.33 27.91 34.29
N GLY A 792 -24.46 27.48 34.90
CA GLY A 792 -25.75 27.44 34.20
C GLY A 792 -26.22 28.85 33.90
N LEU A 793 -26.65 29.14 32.67
CA LEU A 793 -27.20 30.46 32.34
C LEU A 793 -28.49 30.79 33.10
N SER A 794 -29.27 29.76 33.44
CA SER A 794 -30.45 29.90 34.34
C SER A 794 -30.12 30.55 35.71
N ASP A 795 -28.91 30.38 36.21
CA ASP A 795 -28.45 30.93 37.48
C ASP A 795 -28.14 32.44 37.40
N ILE A 796 -28.00 33.00 36.20
CA ILE A 796 -27.73 34.40 35.97
C ILE A 796 -29.10 35.13 35.86
N LYS A 797 -29.34 36.14 36.74
CA LYS A 797 -30.61 36.86 36.80
C LYS A 797 -30.93 37.60 35.49
N LEU A 798 -32.19 37.55 35.06
CA LEU A 798 -32.73 38.38 34.01
C LEU A 798 -33.15 39.73 34.61
N LEU A 799 -32.49 40.84 34.15
CA LEU A 799 -32.66 42.18 34.71
C LEU A 799 -32.83 43.23 33.57
N GLY A 800 -33.37 44.39 33.90
CA GLY A 800 -33.52 45.51 32.97
C GLY A 800 -32.18 46.14 32.58
N ARG A 801 -32.18 46.93 31.48
CA ARG A 801 -31.00 47.59 30.90
C ARG A 801 -30.23 48.42 31.88
N THR A 802 -30.91 49.23 32.72
CA THR A 802 -30.32 50.24 33.59
C THR A 802 -29.96 49.71 34.96
N THR A 803 -29.52 48.47 35.06
CA THR A 803 -29.06 47.82 36.28
C THR A 803 -27.58 47.45 36.22
N GLN A 804 -26.91 47.27 37.38
CA GLN A 804 -25.51 46.90 37.50
C GLN A 804 -25.23 45.40 37.47
N GLY A 805 -26.30 44.53 37.54
CA GLY A 805 -26.17 43.05 37.59
C GLY A 805 -25.96 42.52 39.00
N VAL A 806 -25.68 41.20 39.12
CA VAL A 806 -25.36 40.49 40.35
C VAL A 806 -23.99 39.78 40.26
N THR A 807 -23.38 39.47 41.36
CA THR A 807 -22.10 38.73 41.39
C THR A 807 -22.31 37.36 40.77
N ILE A 808 -21.63 37.03 39.68
CA ILE A 808 -21.63 35.72 38.99
C ILE A 808 -20.32 34.95 39.18
N MET A 809 -19.22 35.68 39.42
CA MET A 809 -17.91 35.09 39.78
C MET A 809 -17.30 35.88 40.95
N ARG A 810 -16.82 35.15 41.95
CA ARG A 810 -16.03 35.78 43.02
C ARG A 810 -14.55 35.74 42.66
N LEU A 811 -13.96 36.86 42.58
CA LEU A 811 -12.55 37.08 42.23
C LEU A 811 -11.71 37.22 43.49
N SER A 812 -10.45 36.85 43.39
CA SER A 812 -9.42 37.19 44.43
C SER A 812 -9.07 38.64 44.33
N ASP A 813 -8.44 39.18 45.39
CA ASP A 813 -7.99 40.62 45.40
C ASP A 813 -6.99 40.88 44.23
N GLY A 814 -7.28 41.88 43.44
CA GLY A 814 -6.48 42.23 42.29
C GLY A 814 -6.73 41.41 41.01
N ASP A 815 -7.65 40.45 41.03
CA ASP A 815 -8.06 39.67 39.87
C ASP A 815 -9.25 40.31 39.12
N ALA A 816 -9.39 40.02 37.85
CA ALA A 816 -10.46 40.55 37.01
C ALA A 816 -10.96 39.44 36.02
N VAL A 817 -12.23 39.49 35.61
CA VAL A 817 -12.74 38.64 34.56
C VAL A 817 -12.09 39.08 33.23
N SER A 818 -11.54 38.11 32.49
CA SER A 818 -10.87 38.39 31.19
C SER A 818 -11.70 37.99 30.01
N SER A 819 -12.36 36.80 30.06
CA SER A 819 -13.12 36.33 28.91
C SER A 819 -14.30 35.42 29.30
N ILE A 820 -15.22 35.20 28.34
CA ILE A 820 -16.42 34.38 28.48
C ILE A 820 -16.63 33.54 27.24
N GLY A 821 -16.85 32.22 27.42
CA GLY A 821 -17.27 31.28 26.40
C GLY A 821 -18.67 30.77 26.67
N LEU A 822 -19.53 30.73 25.66
CA LEU A 822 -20.87 30.15 25.73
C LEU A 822 -20.84 28.69 25.26
N MET A 823 -21.58 27.77 25.90
CA MET A 823 -21.58 26.35 25.60
C MET A 823 -23.01 25.81 25.51
N ALA A 824 -23.27 24.94 24.52
CA ALA A 824 -24.51 24.18 24.40
C ALA A 824 -24.33 22.84 25.14
N ASP A 825 -25.36 22.42 25.88
CA ASP A 825 -25.42 21.08 26.47
C ASP A 825 -26.02 20.15 25.41
N ARG A 826 -25.19 19.35 24.73
CA ARG A 826 -25.73 18.25 23.91
C ARG A 826 -26.03 17.07 24.84
N PRO A 827 -27.24 16.44 24.75
CA PRO A 827 -27.46 15.16 25.43
C PRO A 827 -26.37 14.19 24.95
N GLN A 828 -25.71 13.54 25.92
CA GLN A 828 -24.96 12.34 25.59
C GLN A 828 -25.94 11.36 25.00
N ASP A 829 -25.76 10.96 23.76
CA ASP A 829 -26.42 9.77 23.23
C ASP A 829 -26.04 8.61 24.18
N GLU A 830 -26.99 8.19 24.96
CA GLU A 830 -26.89 6.93 25.70
C GLU A 830 -26.80 5.84 24.61
N GLY A 831 -25.56 5.45 24.32
CA GLY A 831 -25.28 4.38 23.39
C GLY A 831 -25.87 3.08 23.93
N ASN A 832 -26.80 2.52 23.17
CA ASN A 832 -27.16 1.10 23.20
C ASN A 832 -26.05 0.22 22.69
#